data_aea97e7e635ed0c099eeaea9cbe1b6b2
#
_entry.id   aea97e7e635ed0c099eeaea9cbe1b6b2
#
_cell.length_a   1.000
_cell.length_b   1.000
_cell.length_c   1.000
_cell.angle_alpha   90.00
_cell.angle_beta   90.00
_cell.angle_gamma   90.00
#
_symmetry.space_group_name_H-M   'P 1'
#
loop_
_entity.id
_entity.type
_entity.pdbx_description
1 polymer ?
#
loop_
_entity_poly.entity_id
_entity_poly.type
_entity_poly.pdbx_seq_one_letter_code
_entity_poly.pdbx_strand_id
1 'polypeptide(L)'
;MRHQSSSDAGRRGRGGVAAAALMGMILAGGTVASPAWADQSQADGSATTRMSASQPQPLLGYDFSALAPGAKEAENTVSDSSFGPARILDADGRPTGAVKTDDALLFDGSTYVKLPDDILSGRANATVSIRVRNDRFNASGPWTYLWSLGGTGQQAVGSWTVSTHTSLYTSITSKANGQGETYLPASKNLPDDRFSTLTATIDGKNNMVRLYINGLQVAEGKATVNPAAFGDHRHNVIGQSRYPGIDDALFHGAVQSFAVYPQALDADQIVATLPSEDLGDLIDQQATSLAVPAAVDGDFNLPVSTSVASVRWNSSAPGTVSVNAATGRAHVVPGKRDVPVTLTARLQANRASRSSLKAKAIQQDYRLVVRGTSKDGQNAYSRVSVHDPSVVKAGGRYYVFGSHRAWARSTDLKHWEPFTNNLSRDYQRILDPIWKAWPKQSSNPDVTGNMWAPEVYYNATMKKWCMYLSLNGGGFPFQKSVIVLLTADDIEGDWSLVGPVVYSGFQKSNVAATDVPKVLGPNADLSRYASLTDTGINAIDACVKDDGQGGLWMSFGSWFGGIWMIRLDPRTGLRDYSTTYPTQANQSDAYYGHKLAGGFGNSGEGTALVHQGDWWYLMLSYGGLGQTGGYQMREFRSRSITGPYLDQNGKSAVYGRAMNDLDANRGLRIDSSFAQPGQDQVLTSQGGNALLFDDDRVFNVYHTRFVRAEGNLEEHQVRVKQMVQTPDGWLVMTPFEYRDSVGRVSASQVVGDYQVVVHDPVRYYAGSGLSSPAIYRSVSVSLLAGGRLGGQVQGSWKATAGNLTIKVDSADPGTLLHGVYRARLGRQLDEQGHPVVFFSGLGGDVFTDAGADVSRAAGAAAIWGSRPLTDAKVQEEADGDANHATVPAADPTPAPAGRSGKEGKAGRLPLTGSALSAPVAAASAALVLGLGALVFTAIRRARG
;
A
#
# COMPACT_ATOMS: atom_id res chain seq x y z
N MET A 1 -24.33 57.33 -21.54
CA MET A 1 -23.51 58.16 -22.48
C MET A 1 -22.53 57.20 -23.05
N ARG A 2 -22.74 56.70 -24.26
CA ARG A 2 -22.25 57.21 -25.53
C ARG A 2 -20.73 57.25 -25.53
N HIS A 3 -19.92 56.66 -26.42
CA HIS A 3 -20.10 56.25 -27.81
C HIS A 3 -18.91 55.34 -28.11
N GLN A 4 -18.99 54.25 -28.85
CA GLN A 4 -18.84 54.12 -30.33
C GLN A 4 -17.43 54.50 -30.79
N SER A 5 -16.73 53.81 -31.64
CA SER A 5 -17.00 52.93 -32.81
C SER A 5 -15.66 52.83 -33.50
N SER A 6 -15.34 51.86 -34.20
CA SER A 6 -15.57 51.37 -35.53
C SER A 6 -14.25 51.07 -36.25
N SER A 7 -14.20 49.94 -36.86
CA SER A 7 -14.02 49.66 -38.31
C SER A 7 -12.62 49.95 -38.88
N ASP A 8 -12.05 49.26 -39.80
CA ASP A 8 -12.54 48.42 -40.86
C ASP A 8 -11.38 47.79 -41.62
N ALA A 9 -11.62 46.66 -42.18
CA ALA A 9 -11.26 46.16 -43.51
C ALA A 9 -9.81 46.17 -44.04
N GLY A 10 -9.28 45.09 -44.46
CA GLY A 10 -9.25 44.81 -45.86
C GLY A 10 -8.10 43.97 -46.43
N ARG A 11 -8.49 42.91 -47.07
CA ARG A 11 -7.98 42.35 -48.36
C ARG A 11 -6.78 41.40 -48.39
N ARG A 12 -7.12 40.13 -48.61
CA ARG A 12 -6.94 39.30 -49.84
C ARG A 12 -5.50 39.08 -50.31
N GLY A 13 -5.18 37.79 -50.42
CA GLY A 13 -4.18 37.24 -51.35
C GLY A 13 -3.87 35.77 -51.11
N ARG A 14 -4.61 34.95 -51.77
CA ARG A 14 -4.33 33.75 -52.57
C ARG A 14 -2.96 33.06 -52.47
N GLY A 15 -3.03 31.76 -52.30
CA GLY A 15 -2.34 30.70 -53.01
C GLY A 15 -1.68 29.75 -52.01
N GLY A 16 -1.95 28.49 -51.91
CA GLY A 16 -2.14 27.48 -52.89
C GLY A 16 -1.15 26.36 -52.62
N VAL A 17 -1.67 25.14 -52.33
CA VAL A 17 -0.99 23.87 -52.53
C VAL A 17 0.25 23.57 -51.69
N ALA A 18 0.10 22.74 -50.68
CA ALA A 18 1.00 21.67 -50.30
C ALA A 18 0.33 20.72 -49.27
N ALA A 19 -0.66 19.96 -49.73
CA ALA A 19 -1.06 18.73 -49.11
C ALA A 19 -0.32 17.62 -49.85
N ALA A 20 0.78 17.13 -49.28
CA ALA A 20 1.41 15.83 -49.52
C ALA A 20 2.84 15.85 -48.96
N ALA A 21 2.97 15.63 -47.67
CA ALA A 21 4.19 15.10 -47.05
C ALA A 21 3.95 14.96 -45.49
N LEU A 22 3.02 14.13 -45.09
CA LEU A 22 2.90 13.70 -43.71
C LEU A 22 2.37 12.26 -43.65
N MET A 23 3.08 11.38 -44.34
CA MET A 23 2.95 9.92 -44.14
C MET A 23 4.35 9.34 -44.38
N GLY A 24 5.14 9.25 -43.32
CA GLY A 24 6.46 8.67 -43.45
C GLY A 24 7.42 9.03 -42.31
N MET A 25 6.93 9.17 -41.08
CA MET A 25 7.81 9.27 -39.90
C MET A 25 7.07 8.92 -38.63
N ILE A 26 6.51 7.73 -38.59
CA ILE A 26 6.11 7.07 -37.33
C ILE A 26 6.76 5.70 -37.36
N LEU A 27 8.06 5.64 -37.13
CA LEU A 27 8.85 4.48 -36.74
C LEU A 27 10.24 4.99 -36.33
N ALA A 28 10.27 5.84 -35.32
CA ALA A 28 11.44 6.04 -34.49
C ALA A 28 10.90 6.21 -33.08
N GLY A 29 10.79 5.10 -32.38
CA GLY A 29 10.49 5.07 -30.97
C GLY A 29 11.54 5.86 -30.21
N GLY A 30 11.15 7.02 -29.72
CA GLY A 30 11.88 7.72 -28.69
C GLY A 30 11.77 6.91 -27.39
N THR A 31 12.70 6.05 -27.14
CA THR A 31 12.97 5.50 -25.83
C THR A 31 13.32 6.66 -24.93
N VAL A 32 12.41 7.01 -24.02
CA VAL A 32 12.79 7.75 -22.81
C VAL A 32 13.67 6.79 -22.03
N ALA A 33 14.96 6.98 -22.11
CA ALA A 33 15.94 6.25 -21.35
C ALA A 33 15.67 6.51 -19.85
N SER A 34 15.17 5.51 -19.16
CA SER A 34 15.49 5.32 -17.75
C SER A 34 17.01 5.34 -17.64
N PRO A 35 17.63 5.87 -16.57
CA PRO A 35 19.06 5.80 -16.42
C PRO A 35 19.45 4.34 -16.39
N ALA A 36 19.81 3.81 -17.54
CA ALA A 36 20.50 2.56 -17.67
C ALA A 36 21.81 2.70 -16.91
N TRP A 37 21.99 1.89 -15.92
CA TRP A 37 23.31 1.63 -15.35
C TRP A 37 24.15 1.03 -16.46
N ALA A 38 25.03 1.86 -16.97
CA ALA A 38 25.80 1.59 -18.16
C ALA A 38 26.56 0.27 -18.03
N ASP A 39 26.26 -0.60 -18.96
CA ASP A 39 27.15 -1.64 -19.38
C ASP A 39 28.37 -0.97 -20.04
N GLN A 40 29.50 -0.93 -19.30
CA GLN A 40 30.82 -0.64 -19.83
C GLN A 40 31.68 -1.86 -19.63
N SER A 41 31.49 -2.85 -20.49
CA SER A 41 32.48 -3.87 -20.73
C SER A 41 33.12 -3.63 -22.10
N GLN A 42 34.09 -2.72 -22.16
CA GLN A 42 35.19 -2.85 -23.09
C GLN A 42 36.48 -2.67 -22.31
N ALA A 43 37.26 -3.74 -22.34
CA ALA A 43 38.59 -3.78 -21.84
C ALA A 43 39.49 -2.83 -22.66
N ASP A 44 40.05 -1.81 -22.00
CA ASP A 44 41.34 -1.24 -22.38
C ASP A 44 42.18 -1.14 -21.13
N GLY A 45 43.30 -1.88 -21.22
CA GLY A 45 44.31 -1.89 -20.21
C GLY A 45 45.05 -0.55 -20.07
N SER A 46 44.52 0.32 -19.24
CA SER A 46 45.30 1.33 -18.58
C SER A 46 44.81 1.45 -17.14
N ALA A 47 45.64 1.01 -16.20
CA ALA A 47 45.45 1.25 -14.79
C ALA A 47 45.51 2.77 -14.54
N THR A 48 44.38 3.45 -14.75
CA THR A 48 44.16 4.76 -14.18
C THR A 48 43.86 4.59 -12.72
N THR A 49 44.82 4.91 -11.91
CA THR A 49 44.73 5.15 -10.49
C THR A 49 43.53 6.09 -10.26
N ARG A 50 42.34 5.54 -9.90
CA ARG A 50 41.25 6.36 -9.38
C ARG A 50 41.73 6.98 -8.10
N MET A 51 41.99 8.28 -8.14
CA MET A 51 42.33 9.09 -6.97
C MET A 51 41.22 8.83 -5.92
N SER A 52 41.64 8.45 -4.73
CA SER A 52 40.79 8.44 -3.53
C SER A 52 40.08 9.81 -3.47
N ALA A 53 38.77 9.85 -3.69
CA ALA A 53 38.01 11.08 -3.49
C ALA A 53 38.21 11.46 -2.02
N SER A 54 38.82 12.62 -1.79
CA SER A 54 38.95 13.21 -0.45
C SER A 54 37.55 13.33 0.15
N GLN A 55 37.40 13.07 1.45
CA GLN A 55 36.12 13.27 2.10
C GLN A 55 35.65 14.72 1.87
N PRO A 56 34.36 14.93 1.55
CA PRO A 56 33.83 16.27 1.40
C PRO A 56 34.00 17.05 2.70
N GLN A 57 34.54 18.28 2.60
CA GLN A 57 34.74 19.15 3.76
C GLN A 57 33.52 20.06 3.92
N PRO A 58 32.87 20.08 5.08
CA PRO A 58 31.78 21.00 5.35
C PRO A 58 32.25 22.44 5.51
N LEU A 59 31.38 23.41 5.27
CA LEU A 59 31.53 24.82 5.60
C LEU A 59 31.45 25.05 7.11
N LEU A 60 30.54 24.35 7.74
CA LEU A 60 30.31 24.33 9.17
C LEU A 60 29.74 22.98 9.58
N GLY A 61 29.95 22.60 10.80
CA GLY A 61 29.45 21.39 11.41
C GLY A 61 29.22 21.57 12.90
N TYR A 62 28.18 20.96 13.43
CA TYR A 62 27.90 20.92 14.85
C TYR A 62 27.67 19.49 15.29
N ASP A 63 28.34 19.10 16.37
CA ASP A 63 28.17 17.81 17.02
C ASP A 63 27.44 18.02 18.36
N PHE A 64 26.14 17.77 18.33
CA PHE A 64 25.31 17.89 19.53
C PHE A 64 25.43 16.67 20.46
N SER A 65 26.02 15.56 19.98
CA SER A 65 26.27 14.40 20.83
C SER A 65 27.30 14.69 21.93
N ALA A 66 28.29 15.50 21.63
CA ALA A 66 29.34 15.90 22.57
C ALA A 66 28.96 17.10 23.47
N LEU A 67 27.77 17.69 23.25
CA LEU A 67 27.35 18.90 23.95
C LEU A 67 27.10 18.62 25.44
N ALA A 68 27.58 19.49 26.33
CA ALA A 68 27.29 19.37 27.76
C ALA A 68 25.83 19.73 28.07
N PRO A 69 25.16 19.04 29.01
CA PRO A 69 23.82 19.47 29.48
C PRO A 69 23.85 20.91 30.00
N GLY A 70 22.84 21.68 29.61
CA GLY A 70 22.76 23.11 29.99
C GLY A 70 23.64 24.06 29.16
N ALA A 71 24.40 23.56 28.20
CA ALA A 71 25.14 24.41 27.26
C ALA A 71 24.20 25.31 26.45
N LYS A 72 24.56 26.57 26.25
CA LYS A 72 23.75 27.53 25.50
C LYS A 72 24.19 27.68 24.05
N GLU A 73 25.35 27.14 23.72
CA GLU A 73 25.96 27.18 22.39
C GLU A 73 26.60 25.85 22.06
N ALA A 74 26.65 25.54 20.78
CA ALA A 74 27.38 24.38 20.21
C ALA A 74 28.52 24.95 19.34
N GLU A 75 29.74 24.53 19.61
CA GLU A 75 30.91 24.94 18.86
C GLU A 75 30.91 24.37 17.45
N ASN A 76 31.41 25.16 16.50
CA ASN A 76 31.62 24.68 15.15
C ASN A 76 32.81 23.72 15.11
N THR A 77 32.58 22.50 14.61
CA THR A 77 33.60 21.44 14.56
C THR A 77 34.60 21.58 13.40
N VAL A 78 34.36 22.54 12.50
CA VAL A 78 35.22 22.81 11.35
C VAL A 78 36.26 23.87 11.71
N SER A 79 37.50 23.46 11.88
CA SER A 79 38.58 24.30 12.44
C SER A 79 38.88 25.57 11.63
N ASP A 80 38.78 25.49 10.29
CA ASP A 80 39.08 26.62 9.40
C ASP A 80 37.85 27.38 8.94
N SER A 81 36.72 27.14 9.58
CA SER A 81 35.43 27.79 9.26
C SER A 81 35.38 29.23 9.73
N SER A 82 34.89 30.13 8.91
CA SER A 82 34.59 31.50 9.31
C SER A 82 33.29 31.63 10.11
N PHE A 83 32.52 30.54 10.27
CA PHE A 83 31.26 30.55 10.99
C PHE A 83 31.46 30.23 12.48
N GLY A 84 30.80 30.98 13.33
CA GLY A 84 30.87 30.82 14.79
C GLY A 84 29.95 29.69 15.33
N PRO A 85 29.74 29.65 16.66
CA PRO A 85 28.91 28.67 17.31
C PRO A 85 27.42 28.81 16.94
N ALA A 86 26.68 27.72 17.04
CA ALA A 86 25.22 27.73 17.00
C ALA A 86 24.66 27.97 18.39
N ARG A 87 23.60 28.78 18.51
CA ARG A 87 22.99 29.15 19.78
C ARG A 87 21.69 28.41 20.03
N ILE A 88 21.51 27.94 21.25
CA ILE A 88 20.29 27.24 21.68
C ILE A 88 19.36 28.27 22.31
N LEU A 89 18.16 28.42 21.74
CA LEU A 89 17.19 29.43 22.08
C LEU A 89 15.86 28.79 22.47
N ASP A 90 15.15 29.45 23.40
CA ASP A 90 13.74 29.13 23.68
C ASP A 90 12.79 29.68 22.58
N ALA A 91 11.51 29.41 22.73
CA ALA A 91 10.48 29.87 21.78
C ALA A 91 10.42 31.41 21.64
N ASP A 92 10.83 32.15 22.69
CA ASP A 92 10.90 33.61 22.69
C ASP A 92 12.23 34.16 22.09
N GLY A 93 13.14 33.28 21.67
CA GLY A 93 14.45 33.64 21.11
C GLY A 93 15.50 34.00 22.17
N ARG A 94 15.32 33.62 23.42
CA ARG A 94 16.28 33.87 24.52
C ARG A 94 17.21 32.66 24.66
N PRO A 95 18.51 32.89 24.96
CA PRO A 95 19.45 31.81 25.20
C PRO A 95 18.99 30.88 26.32
N THR A 96 18.82 29.58 26.02
CA THR A 96 18.40 28.56 26.97
C THR A 96 19.44 27.43 27.06
N GLY A 97 19.37 26.59 28.09
CA GLY A 97 20.28 25.48 28.26
C GLY A 97 19.84 24.26 27.48
N ALA A 98 20.81 23.56 26.89
CA ALA A 98 20.57 22.32 26.17
C ALA A 98 19.95 21.24 27.06
N VAL A 99 18.83 20.68 26.69
CA VAL A 99 18.30 19.44 27.22
C VAL A 99 18.82 18.30 26.36
N LYS A 100 19.35 17.28 26.99
CA LYS A 100 19.98 16.15 26.28
C LYS A 100 19.26 14.85 26.55
N THR A 101 19.24 14.00 25.52
CA THR A 101 19.24 12.56 25.68
C THR A 101 20.68 12.05 25.76
N ASP A 102 20.94 10.77 25.91
CA ASP A 102 22.30 10.23 26.15
C ASP A 102 23.32 10.70 25.12
N ASP A 103 22.95 10.84 23.85
CA ASP A 103 23.82 11.15 22.73
C ASP A 103 23.27 12.19 21.73
N ALA A 104 22.34 13.05 22.13
CA ALA A 104 21.73 14.05 21.25
C ALA A 104 21.17 15.25 21.99
N LEU A 105 21.01 16.37 21.27
CA LEU A 105 20.21 17.52 21.72
C LEU A 105 18.71 17.18 21.55
N LEU A 106 17.95 17.26 22.63
CA LEU A 106 16.52 17.03 22.65
C LEU A 106 15.77 18.31 22.25
N PHE A 107 14.83 18.16 21.34
CA PHE A 107 13.84 19.17 20.96
C PHE A 107 12.47 18.72 21.47
N ASP A 108 11.98 19.36 22.48
CA ASP A 108 10.70 19.05 23.14
C ASP A 108 9.54 19.94 22.70
N GLY A 109 9.76 20.76 21.64
CA GLY A 109 8.80 21.75 21.16
C GLY A 109 8.90 23.10 21.88
N SER A 110 9.88 23.29 22.78
CA SER A 110 10.10 24.56 23.49
C SER A 110 11.38 25.29 23.04
N THR A 111 12.27 24.60 22.31
CA THR A 111 13.59 25.08 21.92
C THR A 111 13.86 24.92 20.43
N TYR A 112 14.74 25.78 19.91
CA TYR A 112 15.31 25.67 18.58
C TYR A 112 16.78 26.08 18.59
N VAL A 113 17.50 25.79 17.51
CA VAL A 113 18.91 26.20 17.37
C VAL A 113 19.04 27.28 16.30
N LYS A 114 19.61 28.42 16.64
CA LYS A 114 19.95 29.50 15.72
C LYS A 114 21.37 29.27 15.21
N LEU A 115 21.49 29.11 13.89
CA LEU A 115 22.75 28.99 13.18
C LEU A 115 23.31 30.36 12.78
N PRO A 116 24.61 30.50 12.46
CA PRO A 116 25.20 31.75 11.95
C PRO A 116 24.46 32.31 10.74
N ASP A 117 24.60 33.61 10.54
CA ASP A 117 24.10 34.28 9.35
C ASP A 117 24.97 33.96 8.12
N ASP A 118 24.46 34.21 6.93
CA ASP A 118 25.17 34.16 5.64
C ASP A 118 25.71 32.78 5.20
N ILE A 119 25.27 31.69 5.79
CA ILE A 119 25.73 30.32 5.48
C ILE A 119 25.61 30.01 3.97
N LEU A 120 24.50 30.39 3.34
CA LEU A 120 24.20 30.14 1.93
C LEU A 120 24.42 31.35 1.02
N SER A 121 24.93 32.47 1.55
CA SER A 121 25.10 33.71 0.79
C SER A 121 25.99 33.51 -0.43
N GLY A 122 25.50 33.91 -1.61
CA GLY A 122 26.21 33.81 -2.88
C GLY A 122 26.41 32.38 -3.41
N ARG A 123 25.79 31.34 -2.76
CA ARG A 123 26.01 29.95 -3.13
C ARG A 123 24.87 29.42 -4.00
N ALA A 124 25.20 29.00 -5.21
CA ALA A 124 24.23 28.31 -6.08
C ALA A 124 24.11 26.82 -5.71
N ASN A 125 25.16 26.23 -5.15
CA ASN A 125 25.21 24.82 -4.74
C ASN A 125 25.33 24.72 -3.21
N ALA A 126 24.67 23.74 -2.62
CA ALA A 126 24.81 23.43 -1.21
C ALA A 126 24.33 21.99 -0.91
N THR A 127 24.83 21.46 0.19
CA THR A 127 24.30 20.24 0.81
C THR A 127 24.12 20.51 2.28
N VAL A 128 22.97 20.13 2.82
CA VAL A 128 22.67 20.13 4.26
C VAL A 128 22.49 18.70 4.71
N SER A 129 23.21 18.30 5.74
CA SER A 129 23.12 16.96 6.34
C SER A 129 22.81 17.09 7.82
N ILE A 130 21.80 16.37 8.30
CA ILE A 130 21.39 16.34 9.70
C ILE A 130 21.18 14.90 10.14
N ARG A 131 21.73 14.50 11.28
CA ARG A 131 21.40 13.21 11.89
C ARG A 131 20.37 13.43 12.98
N VAL A 132 19.17 12.89 12.75
CA VAL A 132 17.97 13.24 13.49
C VAL A 132 17.13 12.00 13.79
N ARG A 133 16.49 11.99 14.96
CA ARG A 133 15.33 11.17 15.31
C ARG A 133 14.10 12.07 15.36
N ASN A 134 13.10 11.73 14.61
CA ASN A 134 11.82 12.44 14.61
C ASN A 134 10.85 11.69 15.51
N ASP A 135 10.49 12.27 16.66
CA ASP A 135 9.64 11.62 17.63
C ASP A 135 8.14 11.82 17.32
N ARG A 136 7.81 12.67 16.35
CA ARG A 136 6.41 12.98 16.06
C ARG A 136 6.18 13.57 14.67
N PHE A 137 5.46 12.84 13.81
CA PHE A 137 4.80 13.41 12.64
C PHE A 137 3.44 13.99 13.07
N ASN A 138 3.22 15.29 12.85
CA ASN A 138 2.01 15.97 13.32
C ASN A 138 1.10 16.38 12.16
N ALA A 139 0.40 15.41 11.57
CA ALA A 139 -0.44 15.63 10.40
C ALA A 139 -1.70 16.50 10.65
N SER A 140 -2.13 16.65 11.89
CA SER A 140 -3.32 17.42 12.26
C SER A 140 -3.04 18.67 13.09
N GLY A 141 -1.78 18.88 13.43
CA GLY A 141 -1.33 20.01 14.23
C GLY A 141 -0.69 21.13 13.40
N PRO A 142 -0.03 22.08 14.05
CA PRO A 142 0.78 23.10 13.39
C PRO A 142 1.92 22.51 12.57
N TRP A 143 2.39 23.25 11.59
CA TRP A 143 3.54 22.86 10.78
C TRP A 143 4.82 22.77 11.61
N THR A 144 5.67 21.76 11.31
CA THR A 144 6.96 21.54 11.94
C THR A 144 8.06 21.44 10.90
N TYR A 145 9.23 21.97 11.24
CA TYR A 145 10.39 22.01 10.35
C TYR A 145 11.62 21.47 11.06
N LEU A 146 12.37 20.61 10.38
CA LEU A 146 13.69 20.17 10.85
C LEU A 146 14.69 21.29 10.79
N TRP A 147 14.68 22.02 9.69
CA TRP A 147 15.52 23.22 9.53
C TRP A 147 14.95 24.17 8.49
N SER A 148 15.34 25.44 8.60
CA SER A 148 15.05 26.52 7.64
C SER A 148 16.29 27.35 7.45
N LEU A 149 16.73 27.55 6.21
CA LEU A 149 17.91 28.35 5.87
C LEU A 149 17.54 29.44 4.86
N GLY A 150 18.06 30.65 5.07
CA GLY A 150 17.83 31.82 4.19
C GLY A 150 17.16 32.95 4.94
N GLY A 151 16.13 33.54 4.36
CA GLY A 151 15.28 34.54 4.98
C GLY A 151 13.99 33.97 5.53
N THR A 152 13.16 34.83 6.14
CA THR A 152 11.84 34.44 6.61
C THR A 152 10.88 34.22 5.45
N GLY A 153 9.99 33.26 5.58
CA GLY A 153 8.98 32.94 4.56
C GLY A 153 7.89 33.99 4.41
N GLN A 154 7.83 34.98 5.32
CA GLN A 154 6.90 36.11 5.27
C GLN A 154 7.34 37.18 4.27
N GLN A 155 8.62 37.19 3.89
CA GLN A 155 9.22 38.14 2.97
C GLN A 155 9.63 37.48 1.67
N ALA A 156 9.66 38.23 0.57
CA ALA A 156 10.09 37.71 -0.74
C ALA A 156 11.63 37.67 -0.87
N VAL A 157 12.30 37.07 0.09
CA VAL A 157 13.77 37.07 0.19
C VAL A 157 14.40 35.68 -0.01
N GLY A 158 13.57 34.65 -0.02
CA GLY A 158 14.02 33.28 -0.29
C GLY A 158 14.37 32.46 0.94
N SER A 159 14.00 31.21 0.90
CA SER A 159 14.34 30.21 1.93
C SER A 159 14.34 28.80 1.38
N TRP A 160 15.17 27.96 1.98
CA TRP A 160 15.21 26.50 1.72
C TRP A 160 14.95 25.76 3.03
N THR A 161 14.02 24.80 3.02
CA THR A 161 13.56 24.14 4.24
C THR A 161 13.39 22.64 4.06
N VAL A 162 13.40 21.92 5.18
CA VAL A 162 12.90 20.54 5.29
C VAL A 162 11.86 20.49 6.42
N SER A 163 10.72 19.88 6.12
CA SER A 163 9.61 19.74 7.05
C SER A 163 9.23 18.28 7.28
N THR A 164 8.67 18.02 8.46
CA THR A 164 8.15 16.72 8.92
C THR A 164 6.68 16.80 9.33
N HIS A 165 5.92 17.75 8.80
CA HIS A 165 4.53 17.94 9.23
C HIS A 165 3.64 16.71 8.94
N THR A 166 3.17 16.51 7.72
CA THR A 166 2.37 15.33 7.32
C THR A 166 3.22 14.22 6.74
N SER A 167 4.32 14.62 6.13
CA SER A 167 5.32 13.77 5.50
C SER A 167 6.62 14.53 5.42
N LEU A 168 7.71 13.80 5.22
CA LEU A 168 9.00 14.41 4.97
C LEU A 168 8.97 15.09 3.58
N TYR A 169 9.38 16.34 3.51
CA TYR A 169 9.60 17.03 2.24
C TYR A 169 10.66 18.10 2.35
N THR A 170 11.24 18.48 1.22
CA THR A 170 12.05 19.69 1.12
C THR A 170 11.37 20.71 0.22
N SER A 171 11.55 21.98 0.52
CA SER A 171 11.00 23.06 -0.29
C SER A 171 11.92 24.26 -0.38
N ILE A 172 11.89 24.93 -1.54
CA ILE A 172 12.66 26.14 -1.80
C ILE A 172 11.82 27.15 -2.56
N THR A 173 11.93 28.43 -2.18
CA THR A 173 11.26 29.56 -2.83
C THR A 173 12.04 30.84 -2.65
N SER A 174 11.84 31.81 -3.52
CA SER A 174 12.29 33.20 -3.34
C SER A 174 11.14 34.18 -3.12
N LYS A 175 9.92 33.69 -2.95
CA LYS A 175 8.71 34.50 -2.79
C LYS A 175 8.12 34.35 -1.38
N ALA A 176 7.42 35.38 -0.93
CA ALA A 176 6.72 35.37 0.34
C ALA A 176 5.59 34.34 0.36
N ASN A 177 5.28 33.87 1.55
CA ASN A 177 4.13 32.99 1.84
C ASN A 177 4.05 31.73 0.98
N GLY A 178 5.23 31.14 0.64
CA GLY A 178 5.32 29.93 -0.14
C GLY A 178 4.87 30.02 -1.60
N GLN A 179 4.65 31.22 -2.13
CA GLN A 179 4.30 31.38 -3.53
C GLN A 179 5.46 30.94 -4.44
N GLY A 180 5.13 30.21 -5.52
CA GLY A 180 6.12 29.70 -6.45
C GLY A 180 7.12 28.72 -5.84
N GLU A 181 6.77 28.11 -4.74
CA GLU A 181 7.56 27.12 -4.05
C GLU A 181 7.80 25.87 -4.90
N THR A 182 9.03 25.44 -4.96
CA THR A 182 9.36 24.08 -5.37
C THR A 182 9.16 23.18 -4.16
N TYR A 183 8.14 22.35 -4.19
CA TYR A 183 7.78 21.41 -3.14
C TYR A 183 8.08 19.98 -3.59
N LEU A 184 8.92 19.28 -2.84
CA LEU A 184 9.37 17.92 -3.17
C LEU A 184 9.10 16.98 -1.99
N PRO A 185 7.98 16.24 -2.02
CA PRO A 185 7.69 15.23 -1.02
C PRO A 185 8.64 14.04 -1.18
N ALA A 186 9.09 13.50 -0.07
CA ALA A 186 9.88 12.28 -0.05
C ALA A 186 8.98 11.05 -0.30
N SER A 187 9.50 10.05 -0.99
CA SER A 187 8.84 8.76 -1.19
C SER A 187 8.80 7.90 0.09
N LYS A 188 9.54 8.30 1.13
CA LYS A 188 9.59 7.64 2.45
C LYS A 188 9.74 8.70 3.53
N ASN A 189 9.14 8.45 4.70
CA ASN A 189 9.38 9.24 5.90
C ASN A 189 10.61 8.76 6.66
N LEU A 190 11.08 9.59 7.60
CA LEU A 190 12.06 9.16 8.60
C LEU A 190 11.43 8.07 9.48
N PRO A 191 12.20 7.05 9.90
CA PRO A 191 11.75 6.14 10.96
C PRO A 191 11.48 6.90 12.26
N ASP A 192 10.43 6.51 12.99
CA ASP A 192 9.98 7.23 14.20
C ASP A 192 10.79 6.91 15.46
N ASP A 193 11.56 5.85 15.48
CA ASP A 193 12.15 5.27 16.68
C ASP A 193 13.69 5.29 16.72
N ARG A 194 14.33 5.79 15.65
CA ARG A 194 15.80 5.76 15.52
C ARG A 194 16.37 6.96 14.79
N PHE A 195 17.64 7.22 15.06
CA PHE A 195 18.39 8.23 14.30
C PHE A 195 18.57 7.82 12.86
N SER A 196 18.46 8.78 11.98
CA SER A 196 18.75 8.65 10.56
C SER A 196 19.45 9.90 10.05
N THR A 197 20.36 9.74 9.11
CA THR A 197 20.98 10.86 8.41
C THR A 197 20.12 11.30 7.25
N LEU A 198 19.57 12.49 7.35
CA LEU A 198 18.84 13.16 6.29
C LEU A 198 19.78 14.13 5.58
N THR A 199 19.88 14.02 4.27
CA THR A 199 20.73 14.88 3.45
C THR A 199 19.90 15.50 2.33
N ALA A 200 19.91 16.85 2.24
CA ALA A 200 19.31 17.59 1.16
C ALA A 200 20.42 18.27 0.32
N THR A 201 20.32 18.16 -1.01
CA THR A 201 21.29 18.79 -1.92
C THR A 201 20.57 19.72 -2.88
N ILE A 202 21.23 20.83 -3.23
CA ILE A 202 20.83 21.70 -4.33
C ILE A 202 21.99 21.89 -5.29
N ASP A 203 21.76 21.53 -6.56
CA ASP A 203 22.66 21.72 -7.68
C ASP A 203 22.15 22.89 -8.51
N GLY A 204 22.70 24.06 -8.29
CA GLY A 204 22.28 25.28 -8.98
C GLY A 204 22.66 25.33 -10.46
N LYS A 205 23.63 24.52 -10.90
CA LYS A 205 24.00 24.39 -12.31
C LYS A 205 22.89 23.70 -13.11
N ASN A 206 22.30 22.67 -12.53
CA ASN A 206 21.25 21.85 -13.15
C ASN A 206 19.85 22.21 -12.63
N ASN A 207 19.76 23.11 -11.66
CA ASN A 207 18.52 23.47 -10.92
C ASN A 207 17.83 22.24 -10.32
N MET A 208 18.60 21.34 -9.72
CA MET A 208 18.10 20.11 -9.15
C MET A 208 18.18 20.12 -7.63
N VAL A 209 17.09 19.73 -6.96
CA VAL A 209 17.06 19.48 -5.52
C VAL A 209 16.83 17.98 -5.30
N ARG A 210 17.57 17.41 -4.37
CA ARG A 210 17.44 16.00 -3.99
C ARG A 210 17.39 15.86 -2.48
N LEU A 211 16.70 14.83 -2.02
CA LEU A 211 16.61 14.47 -0.61
C LEU A 211 16.98 12.98 -0.44
N TYR A 212 17.77 12.71 0.59
CA TYR A 212 18.28 11.37 0.88
C TYR A 212 18.06 11.03 2.34
N ILE A 213 17.68 9.78 2.63
CA ILE A 213 17.67 9.20 3.98
C ILE A 213 18.70 8.08 4.01
N ASN A 214 19.66 8.16 4.93
CA ASN A 214 20.76 7.20 5.07
C ASN A 214 21.46 6.91 3.73
N GLY A 215 21.59 7.93 2.86
CA GLY A 215 22.19 7.83 1.54
C GLY A 215 21.30 7.29 0.42
N LEU A 216 20.07 6.85 0.74
CA LEU A 216 19.07 6.48 -0.28
C LEU A 216 18.31 7.71 -0.74
N GLN A 217 18.30 7.99 -2.05
CA GLN A 217 17.52 9.09 -2.62
C GLN A 217 16.03 8.82 -2.46
N VAL A 218 15.32 9.75 -1.84
CA VAL A 218 13.88 9.66 -1.55
C VAL A 218 13.07 10.76 -2.23
N ALA A 219 13.70 11.81 -2.74
CA ALA A 219 13.06 12.81 -3.59
C ALA A 219 14.06 13.43 -4.56
N GLU A 220 13.58 13.82 -5.73
CA GLU A 220 14.31 14.61 -6.72
C GLU A 220 13.35 15.50 -7.50
N GLY A 221 13.75 16.71 -7.83
CA GLY A 221 12.96 17.60 -8.67
C GLY A 221 13.71 18.87 -9.06
N LYS A 222 13.16 19.57 -10.05
CA LYS A 222 13.71 20.85 -10.50
C LYS A 222 13.30 21.99 -9.58
N ALA A 223 14.26 22.78 -9.11
CA ALA A 223 14.02 24.02 -8.39
C ALA A 223 13.89 25.20 -9.35
N THR A 224 13.04 26.14 -9.02
CA THR A 224 12.90 27.41 -9.75
C THR A 224 13.92 28.47 -9.31
N VAL A 225 14.52 28.25 -8.14
CA VAL A 225 15.52 29.14 -7.54
C VAL A 225 16.61 28.31 -6.83
N ASN A 226 17.75 28.90 -6.58
CA ASN A 226 18.80 28.35 -5.73
C ASN A 226 19.21 29.40 -4.65
N PRO A 227 19.99 29.02 -3.64
CA PRO A 227 20.31 29.92 -2.53
C PRO A 227 21.03 31.21 -2.93
N ALA A 228 21.76 31.26 -4.04
CA ALA A 228 22.41 32.50 -4.53
C ALA A 228 21.41 33.61 -4.90
N ALA A 229 20.15 33.24 -5.13
CA ALA A 229 19.06 34.18 -5.40
C ALA A 229 18.33 34.69 -4.17
N PHE A 230 18.72 34.24 -2.97
CA PHE A 230 18.09 34.71 -1.73
C PHE A 230 18.53 36.15 -1.39
N GLY A 231 17.57 36.96 -1.01
CA GLY A 231 17.83 38.35 -0.63
C GLY A 231 18.13 38.57 0.88
N ASP A 232 17.98 37.49 1.68
CA ASP A 232 18.30 37.49 3.11
C ASP A 232 18.80 36.10 3.51
N HIS A 233 19.80 36.07 4.37
CA HIS A 233 20.46 34.86 4.85
C HIS A 233 20.57 34.83 6.39
N ARG A 234 19.68 35.53 7.11
CA ARG A 234 19.76 35.69 8.57
C ARG A 234 18.81 34.77 9.33
N HIS A 235 17.86 34.10 8.66
CA HIS A 235 16.98 33.11 9.29
C HIS A 235 17.48 31.68 9.04
N ASN A 236 18.57 31.33 9.71
CA ASN A 236 19.14 29.98 9.64
C ASN A 236 18.89 29.27 10.97
N VAL A 237 18.01 28.27 10.98
CA VAL A 237 17.53 27.63 12.21
C VAL A 237 17.35 26.12 12.03
N ILE A 238 17.53 25.38 13.14
CA ILE A 238 17.14 23.97 13.28
C ILE A 238 15.97 23.92 14.24
N GLY A 239 14.92 23.21 13.90
CA GLY A 239 13.76 22.99 14.76
C GLY A 239 12.71 24.10 14.73
N GLN A 240 12.86 25.12 13.88
CA GLN A 240 11.90 26.21 13.74
C GLN A 240 11.49 26.43 12.28
N SER A 241 10.25 26.89 12.10
CA SER A 241 9.69 27.27 10.83
C SER A 241 10.39 28.45 10.16
N ARG A 242 10.29 28.55 8.83
CA ARG A 242 10.60 29.77 8.08
C ARG A 242 9.62 30.92 8.31
N TYR A 243 8.56 30.67 9.05
CA TYR A 243 7.51 31.65 9.37
C TYR A 243 7.50 31.96 10.88
N PRO A 244 8.50 32.66 11.41
CA PRO A 244 8.51 32.98 12.83
C PRO A 244 7.32 33.89 13.17
N GLY A 245 6.65 33.59 14.28
CA GLY A 245 5.51 34.36 14.76
C GLY A 245 4.14 34.00 14.19
N ILE A 246 4.03 32.88 13.44
CA ILE A 246 2.77 32.21 13.19
C ILE A 246 2.73 30.90 14.00
N ASP A 247 1.54 30.27 14.09
CA ASP A 247 1.28 29.08 14.93
C ASP A 247 1.94 27.79 14.44
N ASP A 248 3.11 27.89 13.78
CA ASP A 248 3.93 26.73 13.45
C ASP A 248 4.63 26.22 14.72
N ALA A 249 4.55 24.92 14.96
CA ALA A 249 5.17 24.31 16.13
C ALA A 249 6.68 24.18 15.97
N LEU A 250 7.40 24.30 17.07
CA LEU A 250 8.80 23.89 17.14
C LEU A 250 8.91 22.38 17.02
N PHE A 251 10.06 21.92 16.54
CA PHE A 251 10.31 20.51 16.27
C PHE A 251 10.29 19.67 17.56
N HIS A 252 9.82 18.43 17.45
CA HIS A 252 9.88 17.39 18.48
C HIS A 252 10.75 16.24 18.00
N GLY A 253 11.82 15.97 18.71
CA GLY A 253 12.75 14.91 18.35
C GLY A 253 14.13 15.12 18.97
N ALA A 254 15.14 14.51 18.40
CA ALA A 254 16.51 14.67 18.86
C ALA A 254 17.46 14.82 17.67
N VAL A 255 18.50 15.63 17.80
CA VAL A 255 19.49 15.87 16.76
C VAL A 255 20.88 15.58 17.32
N GLN A 256 21.62 14.71 16.63
CA GLN A 256 23.02 14.38 16.97
C GLN A 256 24.03 15.27 16.27
N SER A 257 23.80 15.60 14.99
CA SER A 257 24.73 16.42 14.22
C SER A 257 24.02 17.19 13.11
N PHE A 258 24.66 18.29 12.70
CA PHE A 258 24.23 19.11 11.58
C PHE A 258 25.46 19.62 10.81
N ALA A 259 25.45 19.55 9.49
CA ALA A 259 26.54 20.04 8.66
C ALA A 259 26.03 20.67 7.36
N VAL A 260 26.75 21.68 6.87
CA VAL A 260 26.51 22.33 5.57
C VAL A 260 27.77 22.24 4.72
N TYR A 261 27.61 21.81 3.47
CA TYR A 261 28.69 21.70 2.49
C TYR A 261 28.52 22.72 1.38
N PRO A 262 29.62 23.27 0.81
CA PRO A 262 29.57 24.30 -0.22
C PRO A 262 29.18 23.77 -1.62
N GLN A 263 29.17 22.46 -1.81
CA GLN A 263 28.82 21.80 -3.06
C GLN A 263 27.56 20.95 -2.95
N ALA A 264 26.91 20.68 -4.07
CA ALA A 264 25.93 19.62 -4.16
C ALA A 264 26.66 18.26 -4.18
N LEU A 265 26.65 17.56 -3.05
CA LEU A 265 27.28 16.24 -2.96
C LEU A 265 26.58 15.24 -3.85
N ASP A 266 27.33 14.44 -4.57
CA ASP A 266 26.81 13.27 -5.28
C ASP A 266 26.53 12.09 -4.31
N ALA A 267 25.90 11.04 -4.80
CA ALA A 267 25.52 9.89 -3.98
C ALA A 267 26.72 9.22 -3.30
N ASP A 268 27.87 9.11 -3.99
CA ASP A 268 29.09 8.51 -3.42
C ASP A 268 29.67 9.39 -2.31
N GLN A 269 29.66 10.69 -2.50
CA GLN A 269 30.10 11.65 -1.51
C GLN A 269 29.19 11.66 -0.28
N ILE A 270 27.87 11.57 -0.47
CA ILE A 270 26.89 11.47 0.62
C ILE A 270 27.16 10.20 1.43
N VAL A 271 27.26 9.05 0.77
CA VAL A 271 27.60 7.77 1.42
C VAL A 271 28.93 7.87 2.20
N ALA A 272 29.89 8.63 1.68
CA ALA A 272 31.18 8.84 2.36
C ALA A 272 31.04 9.64 3.68
N THR A 273 29.95 10.39 3.89
CA THR A 273 29.69 11.16 5.11
C THR A 273 28.87 10.41 6.15
N LEU A 274 28.26 9.27 5.77
CA LEU A 274 27.35 8.55 6.67
C LEU A 274 28.09 7.90 7.85
N PRO A 275 27.50 7.88 9.04
CA PRO A 275 27.95 7.05 10.14
C PRO A 275 27.77 5.56 9.83
N SER A 276 28.46 4.71 10.57
CA SER A 276 28.49 3.26 10.32
C SER A 276 27.13 2.59 10.38
N GLU A 277 26.27 3.05 11.30
CA GLU A 277 24.89 2.56 11.44
C GLU A 277 24.07 2.82 10.19
N ASP A 278 24.03 4.09 9.74
CA ASP A 278 23.25 4.50 8.59
C ASP A 278 23.76 3.86 7.28
N LEU A 279 25.06 3.64 7.18
CA LEU A 279 25.65 2.88 6.08
C LEU A 279 25.24 1.39 6.15
N GLY A 280 25.19 0.82 7.35
CA GLY A 280 24.68 -0.54 7.57
C GLY A 280 23.24 -0.67 7.08
N ASP A 281 22.39 0.24 7.49
CA ASP A 281 20.97 0.34 7.04
C ASP A 281 20.83 0.44 5.51
N LEU A 282 21.68 1.25 4.88
CA LEU A 282 21.67 1.39 3.42
C LEU A 282 22.05 0.08 2.72
N ILE A 283 23.08 -0.62 3.22
CA ILE A 283 23.51 -1.91 2.68
C ILE A 283 22.40 -2.95 2.87
N ASP A 284 21.73 -2.94 4.02
CA ASP A 284 20.62 -3.85 4.33
C ASP A 284 19.42 -3.62 3.42
N GLN A 285 19.06 -2.36 3.19
CA GLN A 285 18.01 -1.99 2.23
C GLN A 285 18.39 -2.42 0.80
N GLN A 286 19.64 -2.24 0.39
CA GLN A 286 20.09 -2.72 -0.91
C GLN A 286 20.11 -4.24 -0.99
N ALA A 287 20.47 -4.92 0.09
CA ALA A 287 20.41 -6.37 0.16
C ALA A 287 18.99 -6.88 -0.06
N THR A 288 17.98 -6.22 0.51
CA THR A 288 16.58 -6.63 0.33
C THR A 288 16.02 -6.31 -1.06
N SER A 289 16.64 -5.39 -1.81
CA SER A 289 16.19 -4.95 -3.14
C SER A 289 16.94 -5.56 -4.31
N LEU A 290 17.90 -6.49 -4.07
CA LEU A 290 18.61 -7.16 -5.17
C LEU A 290 17.64 -7.91 -6.07
N ALA A 291 17.78 -7.73 -7.38
CA ALA A 291 16.97 -8.42 -8.37
C ALA A 291 17.35 -9.90 -8.44
N VAL A 292 16.53 -10.76 -7.86
CA VAL A 292 16.63 -12.21 -7.95
C VAL A 292 15.31 -12.75 -8.46
N PRO A 293 15.31 -13.51 -9.57
CA PRO A 293 14.07 -14.09 -10.08
C PRO A 293 13.47 -15.08 -9.08
N ALA A 294 12.15 -15.12 -8.98
CA ALA A 294 11.46 -16.08 -8.12
C ALA A 294 11.48 -17.50 -8.70
N ALA A 295 11.53 -17.64 -10.03
CA ALA A 295 11.63 -18.91 -10.73
C ALA A 295 12.45 -18.76 -12.02
N VAL A 296 13.17 -19.81 -12.39
CA VAL A 296 14.00 -19.87 -13.59
C VAL A 296 13.90 -21.23 -14.25
N ASP A 297 14.06 -21.28 -15.57
CA ASP A 297 14.18 -22.50 -16.37
C ASP A 297 15.51 -22.58 -17.14
N GLY A 298 16.32 -21.54 -17.05
CA GLY A 298 17.64 -21.44 -17.68
C GLY A 298 18.54 -20.44 -16.98
N ASP A 299 19.70 -20.18 -17.57
CA ASP A 299 20.72 -19.26 -17.04
C ASP A 299 20.17 -17.83 -16.86
N PHE A 300 20.63 -17.17 -15.82
CA PHE A 300 20.26 -15.78 -15.50
C PHE A 300 21.44 -15.03 -14.88
N ASN A 301 21.30 -13.72 -14.70
CA ASN A 301 22.34 -12.88 -14.11
C ASN A 301 21.90 -12.37 -12.72
N LEU A 302 22.86 -12.35 -11.81
CA LEU A 302 22.73 -11.80 -10.46
C LEU A 302 23.65 -10.59 -10.32
N PRO A 303 23.25 -9.55 -9.60
CA PRO A 303 24.10 -8.40 -9.34
C PRO A 303 25.31 -8.80 -8.50
N VAL A 304 26.53 -8.41 -8.91
CA VAL A 304 27.78 -8.61 -8.16
C VAL A 304 28.20 -7.39 -7.38
N SER A 305 27.52 -6.29 -7.53
CA SER A 305 27.72 -5.05 -6.76
C SER A 305 26.43 -4.26 -6.66
N THR A 306 26.36 -3.42 -5.65
CA THR A 306 25.42 -2.33 -5.52
C THR A 306 26.18 -1.00 -5.55
N SER A 307 25.51 0.13 -5.41
CA SER A 307 26.20 1.43 -5.32
C SER A 307 27.16 1.52 -4.13
N VAL A 308 26.95 0.75 -3.05
CA VAL A 308 27.72 0.86 -1.80
C VAL A 308 28.40 -0.44 -1.36
N ALA A 309 28.09 -1.58 -1.98
CA ALA A 309 28.62 -2.87 -1.56
C ALA A 309 28.95 -3.78 -2.75
N SER A 310 29.95 -4.66 -2.57
CA SER A 310 30.16 -5.83 -3.41
C SER A 310 29.24 -6.96 -2.94
N VAL A 311 28.74 -7.76 -3.88
CA VAL A 311 27.82 -8.88 -3.60
C VAL A 311 28.48 -10.18 -4.02
N ARG A 312 28.50 -11.16 -3.13
CA ARG A 312 28.91 -12.54 -3.43
C ARG A 312 27.75 -13.48 -3.18
N TRP A 313 27.58 -14.43 -4.05
CA TRP A 313 26.48 -15.37 -4.03
C TRP A 313 26.92 -16.79 -3.69
N ASN A 314 26.17 -17.45 -2.84
CA ASN A 314 26.25 -18.90 -2.60
C ASN A 314 24.91 -19.54 -2.94
N SER A 315 24.94 -20.75 -3.45
CA SER A 315 23.77 -21.56 -3.74
C SER A 315 23.69 -22.74 -2.77
N SER A 316 22.46 -23.01 -2.27
CA SER A 316 22.18 -24.20 -1.46
C SER A 316 22.21 -25.49 -2.28
N ALA A 317 22.11 -25.39 -3.60
CA ALA A 317 22.12 -26.51 -4.53
C ALA A 317 23.04 -26.19 -5.74
N PRO A 318 24.39 -26.21 -5.58
CA PRO A 318 25.32 -25.78 -6.63
C PRO A 318 25.29 -26.68 -7.86
N GLY A 319 24.80 -27.91 -7.75
CA GLY A 319 24.56 -28.81 -8.90
C GLY A 319 23.35 -28.43 -9.73
N THR A 320 22.42 -27.67 -9.17
CA THR A 320 21.21 -27.16 -9.83
C THR A 320 21.36 -25.70 -10.27
N VAL A 321 21.94 -24.86 -9.42
CA VAL A 321 22.28 -23.47 -9.74
C VAL A 321 23.70 -23.20 -9.24
N SER A 322 24.61 -22.96 -10.15
CA SER A 322 25.97 -22.53 -9.82
C SER A 322 26.16 -21.07 -10.23
N VAL A 323 26.76 -20.25 -9.37
CA VAL A 323 26.96 -18.83 -9.61
C VAL A 323 28.44 -18.50 -9.81
N ASN A 324 28.75 -17.88 -10.93
CA ASN A 324 30.09 -17.33 -11.16
C ASN A 324 30.28 -16.08 -10.29
N ALA A 325 31.16 -16.12 -9.33
CA ALA A 325 31.38 -15.07 -8.35
C ALA A 325 31.87 -13.73 -8.94
N ALA A 326 32.55 -13.76 -10.09
CA ALA A 326 33.08 -12.56 -10.74
C ALA A 326 32.07 -11.85 -11.62
N THR A 327 31.19 -12.61 -12.30
CA THR A 327 30.25 -12.06 -13.29
C THR A 327 28.80 -12.06 -12.82
N GLY A 328 28.49 -12.81 -11.75
CA GLY A 328 27.11 -13.00 -11.30
C GLY A 328 26.28 -13.93 -12.20
N ARG A 329 26.87 -14.49 -13.27
CA ARG A 329 26.14 -15.42 -14.13
C ARG A 329 25.81 -16.69 -13.36
N ALA A 330 24.54 -16.95 -13.21
CA ALA A 330 24.01 -18.19 -12.65
C ALA A 330 23.73 -19.18 -13.78
N HIS A 331 24.40 -20.31 -13.74
CA HIS A 331 24.15 -21.43 -14.64
C HIS A 331 23.18 -22.40 -14.01
N VAL A 332 22.10 -22.74 -14.74
CA VAL A 332 20.98 -23.52 -14.26
C VAL A 332 20.92 -24.86 -14.96
N VAL A 333 20.86 -25.94 -14.18
CA VAL A 333 20.70 -27.31 -14.67
C VAL A 333 19.33 -27.83 -14.19
N PRO A 334 18.26 -27.69 -15.03
CA PRO A 334 16.93 -28.14 -14.66
C PRO A 334 16.86 -29.66 -14.54
N GLY A 335 16.27 -30.14 -13.44
CA GLY A 335 15.90 -31.55 -13.28
C GLY A 335 14.56 -31.86 -13.98
N LYS A 336 14.01 -33.05 -13.73
CA LYS A 336 12.66 -33.39 -14.20
C LYS A 336 11.55 -32.64 -13.44
N ARG A 337 11.76 -32.35 -12.16
CA ARG A 337 10.82 -31.65 -11.27
C ARG A 337 11.39 -30.31 -10.86
N ASP A 338 10.52 -29.43 -10.44
CA ASP A 338 10.86 -28.15 -9.84
C ASP A 338 11.72 -28.35 -8.60
N VAL A 339 12.81 -27.59 -8.47
CA VAL A 339 13.75 -27.67 -7.34
C VAL A 339 13.85 -26.31 -6.69
N PRO A 340 13.46 -26.17 -5.41
CA PRO A 340 13.71 -24.95 -4.65
C PRO A 340 15.20 -24.80 -4.35
N VAL A 341 15.73 -23.62 -4.63
CA VAL A 341 17.13 -23.28 -4.39
C VAL A 341 17.19 -21.99 -3.58
N THR A 342 17.99 -21.97 -2.52
CA THR A 342 18.31 -20.73 -1.80
C THR A 342 19.61 -20.17 -2.33
N LEU A 343 19.57 -18.92 -2.77
CA LEU A 343 20.75 -18.13 -3.09
C LEU A 343 21.02 -17.15 -1.94
N THR A 344 22.17 -17.29 -1.30
CA THR A 344 22.59 -16.38 -0.23
C THR A 344 23.48 -15.30 -0.80
N ALA A 345 22.99 -14.04 -0.76
CA ALA A 345 23.80 -12.87 -1.05
C ALA A 345 24.59 -12.47 0.19
N ARG A 346 25.89 -12.30 0.04
CA ARG A 346 26.76 -11.71 1.05
C ARG A 346 27.26 -10.36 0.57
N LEU A 347 26.82 -9.29 1.23
CA LEU A 347 27.16 -7.93 0.90
C LEU A 347 28.29 -7.44 1.80
N GLN A 348 29.29 -6.80 1.20
CA GLN A 348 30.40 -6.18 1.90
C GLN A 348 30.63 -4.78 1.34
N ALA A 349 30.69 -3.77 2.20
CA ALA A 349 30.92 -2.39 1.80
C ALA A 349 32.16 -2.24 0.88
N ASN A 350 32.03 -1.49 -0.22
CA ASN A 350 33.03 -1.33 -1.27
C ASN A 350 34.29 -0.59 -0.81
N ARG A 351 34.26 0.17 0.30
CA ARG A 351 35.37 0.97 0.78
C ARG A 351 36.01 0.36 2.00
N ALA A 352 37.18 -0.21 1.78
CA ALA A 352 38.09 -0.75 2.82
C ALA A 352 38.68 0.35 3.75
N SER A 353 38.43 1.63 3.49
CA SER A 353 39.09 2.74 4.20
C SER A 353 38.39 3.17 5.50
N ARG A 354 37.23 2.61 5.86
CA ARG A 354 36.64 2.82 7.17
C ARG A 354 36.95 1.62 8.05
N SER A 355 38.01 1.71 8.80
CA SER A 355 38.43 0.71 9.79
C SER A 355 37.37 0.41 10.89
N SER A 356 36.39 1.26 11.04
CA SER A 356 35.22 1.05 11.91
C SER A 356 34.16 0.12 11.33
N LEU A 357 34.08 -0.01 10.00
CA LEU A 357 33.27 -1.01 9.33
C LEU A 357 34.09 -2.34 9.16
N LYS A 358 34.67 -2.87 10.21
CA LYS A 358 34.81 -4.33 10.35
C LYS A 358 33.40 -4.89 10.47
N ALA A 359 32.58 -4.51 9.48
CA ALA A 359 31.19 -4.76 9.44
C ALA A 359 30.96 -6.24 9.27
N LYS A 360 30.17 -6.79 10.12
CA LYS A 360 29.33 -7.93 9.85
C LYS A 360 28.93 -7.88 8.38
N ALA A 361 29.43 -8.81 7.57
CA ALA A 361 28.94 -8.92 6.20
C ALA A 361 27.43 -9.20 6.30
N ILE A 362 26.63 -8.37 5.68
CA ILE A 362 25.18 -8.56 5.65
C ILE A 362 24.92 -9.76 4.75
N GLN A 363 24.15 -10.69 5.24
CA GLN A 363 23.70 -11.86 4.51
C GLN A 363 22.18 -11.78 4.30
N GLN A 364 21.76 -12.00 3.06
CA GLN A 364 20.36 -12.05 2.68
C GLN A 364 20.11 -13.30 1.83
N ASP A 365 19.14 -14.09 2.25
CA ASP A 365 18.73 -15.28 1.51
C ASP A 365 17.62 -14.93 0.53
N TYR A 366 17.77 -15.44 -0.69
CA TYR A 366 16.79 -15.38 -1.75
C TYR A 366 16.44 -16.78 -2.16
N ARG A 367 15.17 -17.08 -2.23
CA ARG A 367 14.71 -18.35 -2.72
C ARG A 367 14.19 -18.21 -4.14
N LEU A 368 14.59 -19.12 -4.96
CA LEU A 368 14.10 -19.26 -6.31
C LEU A 368 13.74 -20.72 -6.55
N VAL A 369 12.93 -20.96 -7.56
CA VAL A 369 12.60 -22.30 -8.04
C VAL A 369 13.24 -22.49 -9.39
N VAL A 370 14.04 -23.53 -9.52
CA VAL A 370 14.45 -24.03 -10.83
C VAL A 370 13.33 -24.90 -11.36
N ARG A 371 12.68 -24.46 -12.42
CA ARG A 371 11.58 -25.22 -13.04
C ARG A 371 12.08 -26.49 -13.67
N GLY A 372 11.39 -27.59 -13.39
CA GLY A 372 11.67 -28.87 -14.00
C GLY A 372 11.23 -28.93 -15.48
N THR A 373 11.84 -29.84 -16.21
CA THR A 373 11.48 -30.10 -17.63
C THR A 373 10.15 -30.84 -17.79
N SER A 374 9.56 -31.38 -16.71
CA SER A 374 8.25 -32.03 -16.72
C SER A 374 7.13 -31.00 -16.82
N LYS A 375 6.20 -31.23 -17.76
CA LYS A 375 5.07 -30.30 -18.00
C LYS A 375 3.90 -30.47 -17.02
N ASP A 376 4.03 -31.27 -15.98
CA ASP A 376 2.93 -31.64 -15.09
C ASP A 376 2.42 -30.47 -14.19
N GLY A 377 3.13 -29.33 -14.13
CA GLY A 377 2.74 -28.17 -13.34
C GLY A 377 2.31 -26.92 -14.13
N GLN A 378 2.52 -26.88 -15.44
CA GLN A 378 2.38 -25.65 -16.24
C GLN A 378 0.95 -25.17 -16.50
N ASN A 379 -0.08 -25.97 -16.17
CA ASN A 379 -1.50 -25.61 -16.40
C ASN A 379 -2.34 -25.57 -15.13
N ALA A 380 -1.73 -25.27 -13.97
CA ALA A 380 -2.46 -25.26 -12.71
C ALA A 380 -3.49 -24.13 -12.62
N TYR A 381 -3.27 -23.04 -13.35
CA TYR A 381 -4.11 -21.86 -13.33
C TYR A 381 -4.26 -21.23 -14.71
N SER A 382 -5.48 -20.79 -15.03
CA SER A 382 -5.74 -19.81 -16.09
C SER A 382 -6.28 -18.55 -15.42
N ARG A 383 -5.45 -17.53 -15.31
CA ARG A 383 -5.77 -16.31 -14.58
C ARG A 383 -6.29 -15.23 -15.52
N VAL A 384 -7.15 -14.37 -15.00
CA VAL A 384 -7.77 -13.24 -15.71
C VAL A 384 -7.49 -11.93 -15.02
N SER A 385 -7.49 -10.86 -15.79
CA SER A 385 -7.41 -9.49 -15.27
C SER A 385 -8.81 -8.98 -15.00
N VAL A 386 -9.20 -8.98 -13.74
CA VAL A 386 -10.46 -8.41 -13.25
C VAL A 386 -10.13 -7.58 -12.01
N HIS A 387 -10.46 -6.30 -12.02
CA HIS A 387 -10.27 -5.37 -10.92
C HIS A 387 -11.54 -5.29 -10.08
N ASP A 388 -11.45 -5.14 -8.76
CA ASP A 388 -12.57 -5.08 -7.83
C ASP A 388 -13.58 -6.21 -8.06
N PRO A 389 -13.18 -7.48 -7.94
CA PRO A 389 -14.05 -8.59 -8.26
C PRO A 389 -15.22 -8.69 -7.28
N SER A 390 -16.43 -8.92 -7.77
CA SER A 390 -17.54 -9.55 -7.05
C SER A 390 -17.61 -10.99 -7.50
N VAL A 391 -17.82 -11.93 -6.58
CA VAL A 391 -17.82 -13.36 -6.86
C VAL A 391 -19.11 -14.03 -6.44
N VAL A 392 -19.67 -14.85 -7.32
CA VAL A 392 -20.85 -15.67 -7.03
C VAL A 392 -20.75 -17.06 -7.63
N LYS A 393 -21.50 -18.03 -7.07
CA LYS A 393 -21.65 -19.37 -7.61
C LYS A 393 -23.03 -19.54 -8.20
N ALA A 394 -23.13 -19.99 -9.44
CA ALA A 394 -24.38 -20.24 -10.14
C ALA A 394 -24.25 -21.48 -11.05
N GLY A 395 -25.22 -22.38 -11.02
CA GLY A 395 -25.26 -23.54 -11.92
C GLY A 395 -24.00 -24.42 -11.89
N GLY A 396 -23.32 -24.52 -10.74
CA GLY A 396 -22.10 -25.29 -10.58
C GLY A 396 -20.83 -24.57 -11.10
N ARG A 397 -20.92 -23.29 -11.46
CA ARG A 397 -19.82 -22.44 -11.89
C ARG A 397 -19.66 -21.24 -10.99
N TYR A 398 -18.46 -20.72 -10.96
CA TYR A 398 -18.10 -19.47 -10.29
C TYR A 398 -18.00 -18.37 -11.33
N TYR A 399 -18.45 -17.18 -10.97
CA TYR A 399 -18.43 -15.99 -11.80
C TYR A 399 -17.79 -14.86 -11.07
N VAL A 400 -16.94 -14.11 -11.75
CA VAL A 400 -16.38 -12.84 -11.25
C VAL A 400 -16.78 -11.71 -12.17
N PHE A 401 -17.23 -10.62 -11.56
CA PHE A 401 -17.60 -9.38 -12.23
C PHE A 401 -16.74 -8.26 -11.62
N GLY A 402 -16.13 -7.42 -12.43
CA GLY A 402 -15.27 -6.36 -11.92
C GLY A 402 -15.42 -5.05 -12.67
N SER A 403 -14.63 -4.10 -12.23
CA SER A 403 -14.55 -2.76 -12.81
C SER A 403 -14.29 -2.82 -14.32
N HIS A 404 -14.74 -1.78 -15.02
CA HIS A 404 -14.55 -1.61 -16.47
C HIS A 404 -15.13 -2.75 -17.33
N ARG A 405 -16.14 -3.45 -16.80
CA ARG A 405 -16.86 -4.53 -17.52
C ARG A 405 -16.00 -5.77 -17.77
N ALA A 406 -15.09 -6.06 -16.84
CA ALA A 406 -14.31 -7.28 -16.88
C ALA A 406 -15.06 -8.42 -16.19
N TRP A 407 -15.46 -9.43 -16.97
CA TRP A 407 -16.21 -10.59 -16.49
C TRP A 407 -15.48 -11.88 -16.81
N ALA A 408 -15.46 -12.81 -15.86
CA ALA A 408 -14.93 -14.15 -16.11
C ALA A 408 -15.69 -15.21 -15.30
N ARG A 409 -15.56 -16.47 -15.73
CA ARG A 409 -16.18 -17.63 -15.08
C ARG A 409 -15.18 -18.77 -14.95
N SER A 410 -15.42 -19.65 -13.99
CA SER A 410 -14.60 -20.83 -13.70
C SER A 410 -15.48 -21.99 -13.21
N THR A 411 -15.00 -23.21 -13.36
CA THR A 411 -15.62 -24.40 -12.74
C THR A 411 -14.93 -24.83 -11.46
N ASP A 412 -13.76 -24.27 -11.15
CA ASP A 412 -12.87 -24.77 -10.08
C ASP A 412 -12.10 -23.68 -9.32
N LEU A 413 -12.41 -22.39 -9.54
CA LEU A 413 -11.73 -21.23 -8.95
C LEU A 413 -10.26 -21.04 -9.36
N LYS A 414 -9.77 -21.86 -10.31
CA LYS A 414 -8.38 -21.87 -10.81
C LYS A 414 -8.30 -21.52 -12.28
N HIS A 415 -9.19 -22.10 -13.07
CA HIS A 415 -9.22 -21.91 -14.52
C HIS A 415 -10.34 -20.95 -14.88
N TRP A 416 -9.95 -19.69 -15.08
CA TRP A 416 -10.86 -18.61 -15.41
C TRP A 416 -10.88 -18.38 -16.93
N GLU A 417 -12.05 -18.19 -17.48
CA GLU A 417 -12.27 -17.77 -18.85
C GLU A 417 -13.12 -16.50 -18.94
N PRO A 418 -12.69 -15.48 -19.70
CA PRO A 418 -13.49 -14.27 -19.88
C PRO A 418 -14.81 -14.58 -20.59
N PHE A 419 -15.87 -13.81 -20.27
CA PHE A 419 -17.11 -13.82 -21.06
C PHE A 419 -17.64 -12.39 -21.24
N THR A 420 -18.63 -12.22 -22.10
CA THR A 420 -19.26 -10.93 -22.40
C THR A 420 -20.78 -11.05 -22.38
N ASN A 421 -21.43 -9.97 -22.03
CA ASN A 421 -22.90 -9.83 -22.07
C ASN A 421 -23.31 -8.50 -22.74
N ASN A 422 -24.58 -8.10 -22.67
CA ASN A 422 -25.03 -6.85 -23.25
C ASN A 422 -24.39 -5.61 -22.64
N LEU A 423 -24.02 -5.61 -21.34
CA LEU A 423 -23.29 -4.50 -20.73
C LEU A 423 -21.89 -4.31 -21.32
N SER A 424 -21.30 -5.35 -21.88
CA SER A 424 -20.01 -5.22 -22.57
C SER A 424 -20.13 -4.43 -23.89
N ARG A 425 -21.32 -4.44 -24.52
CA ARG A 425 -21.59 -3.86 -25.86
C ARG A 425 -22.45 -2.60 -25.81
N ASP A 426 -23.56 -2.67 -25.05
CA ASP A 426 -24.63 -1.66 -25.11
C ASP A 426 -24.73 -0.80 -23.84
N TYR A 427 -23.70 -0.83 -22.98
CA TYR A 427 -23.70 -0.16 -21.67
C TYR A 427 -24.09 1.33 -21.78
N GLN A 428 -23.64 2.04 -22.80
CA GLN A 428 -23.97 3.46 -23.00
C GLN A 428 -25.48 3.67 -23.12
N ARG A 429 -26.15 2.87 -23.95
CA ARG A 429 -27.60 2.94 -24.13
C ARG A 429 -28.35 2.52 -22.87
N ILE A 430 -27.86 1.48 -22.17
CA ILE A 430 -28.52 0.98 -20.97
C ILE A 430 -28.43 1.99 -19.82
N LEU A 431 -27.30 2.67 -19.68
CA LEU A 431 -27.04 3.60 -18.58
C LEU A 431 -27.33 5.08 -18.94
N ASP A 432 -27.67 5.38 -20.20
CA ASP A 432 -27.98 6.74 -20.67
C ASP A 432 -29.06 7.46 -19.82
N PRO A 433 -30.14 6.81 -19.33
CA PRO A 433 -31.10 7.47 -18.45
C PRO A 433 -30.48 8.00 -17.16
N ILE A 434 -29.53 7.26 -16.60
CA ILE A 434 -28.83 7.68 -15.38
C ILE A 434 -27.92 8.89 -15.67
N TRP A 435 -27.12 8.81 -16.76
CA TRP A 435 -26.22 9.89 -17.12
C TRP A 435 -26.92 11.18 -17.55
N LYS A 436 -28.14 11.10 -18.04
CA LYS A 436 -29.00 12.26 -18.34
C LYS A 436 -29.54 12.90 -17.05
N ALA A 437 -29.96 12.10 -16.09
CA ALA A 437 -30.50 12.61 -14.80
C ALA A 437 -29.39 13.05 -13.84
N TRP A 438 -28.25 12.33 -13.81
CA TRP A 438 -27.11 12.55 -12.94
C TRP A 438 -25.82 12.68 -13.75
N PRO A 439 -25.64 13.80 -14.50
CA PRO A 439 -24.48 13.95 -15.38
C PRO A 439 -23.18 13.92 -14.60
N LYS A 440 -22.20 13.26 -15.16
CA LYS A 440 -20.82 13.29 -14.66
C LYS A 440 -20.25 14.71 -14.72
N GLN A 441 -19.26 14.96 -13.89
CA GLN A 441 -18.57 16.25 -13.91
C GLN A 441 -17.70 16.37 -15.18
N SER A 442 -17.49 17.62 -15.64
CA SER A 442 -16.69 17.89 -16.82
C SER A 442 -15.23 17.44 -16.71
N SER A 443 -14.73 17.32 -15.48
CA SER A 443 -13.38 16.79 -15.18
C SER A 443 -13.23 15.28 -15.42
N ASN A 444 -14.33 14.55 -15.62
CA ASN A 444 -14.32 13.11 -15.87
C ASN A 444 -15.21 12.77 -17.08
N PRO A 445 -14.77 13.03 -18.34
CA PRO A 445 -15.58 12.87 -19.52
C PRO A 445 -15.80 11.41 -19.94
N ASP A 446 -14.98 10.47 -19.48
CA ASP A 446 -15.05 9.08 -19.91
C ASP A 446 -16.07 8.28 -19.12
N VAL A 447 -17.20 7.96 -19.76
CA VAL A 447 -18.24 7.09 -19.17
C VAL A 447 -17.77 5.65 -19.05
N THR A 448 -16.95 5.18 -19.98
CA THR A 448 -16.47 3.81 -20.02
C THR A 448 -15.60 3.47 -18.81
N GLY A 449 -14.71 4.38 -18.46
CA GLY A 449 -13.82 4.25 -17.29
C GLY A 449 -14.53 4.37 -15.94
N ASN A 450 -15.79 4.77 -15.92
CA ASN A 450 -16.51 5.09 -14.66
C ASN A 450 -17.49 4.02 -14.20
N MET A 451 -17.49 2.85 -14.82
CA MET A 451 -18.23 1.66 -14.38
C MET A 451 -17.34 0.83 -13.48
N TRP A 452 -17.48 1.02 -12.15
CA TRP A 452 -16.58 0.45 -11.15
C TRP A 452 -17.29 -0.53 -10.23
N ALA A 453 -16.51 -1.43 -9.62
CA ALA A 453 -16.84 -2.30 -8.50
C ALA A 453 -18.31 -2.75 -8.49
N PRO A 454 -18.72 -3.63 -9.41
CA PRO A 454 -20.07 -4.20 -9.36
C PRO A 454 -20.17 -5.20 -8.23
N GLU A 455 -21.32 -5.27 -7.57
CA GLU A 455 -21.69 -6.39 -6.71
C GLU A 455 -22.80 -7.18 -7.38
N VAL A 456 -22.61 -8.47 -7.53
CA VAL A 456 -23.61 -9.38 -8.12
C VAL A 456 -24.19 -10.30 -7.04
N TYR A 457 -25.51 -10.33 -6.95
CA TYR A 457 -26.24 -11.06 -5.93
C TYR A 457 -27.50 -11.69 -6.52
N TYR A 458 -27.79 -12.96 -6.19
CA TYR A 458 -29.05 -13.57 -6.55
C TYR A 458 -30.13 -13.24 -5.54
N ASN A 459 -31.10 -12.44 -5.91
CA ASN A 459 -32.25 -12.11 -5.07
C ASN A 459 -33.34 -13.19 -5.22
N ALA A 460 -33.44 -14.04 -4.22
CA ALA A 460 -34.40 -15.15 -4.22
C ALA A 460 -35.87 -14.71 -4.22
N THR A 461 -36.16 -13.53 -3.65
CA THR A 461 -37.52 -12.96 -3.64
C THR A 461 -37.92 -12.48 -5.03
N MET A 462 -37.06 -11.81 -5.73
CA MET A 462 -37.25 -11.36 -7.11
C MET A 462 -37.09 -12.50 -8.13
N LYS A 463 -36.38 -13.55 -7.76
CA LYS A 463 -35.91 -14.64 -8.66
C LYS A 463 -35.08 -14.09 -9.81
N LYS A 464 -34.23 -13.11 -9.51
CA LYS A 464 -33.36 -12.41 -10.46
C LYS A 464 -31.94 -12.32 -9.96
N TRP A 465 -31.01 -12.30 -10.86
CA TRP A 465 -29.69 -11.79 -10.62
C TRP A 465 -29.76 -10.28 -10.53
N CYS A 466 -29.17 -9.70 -9.50
CA CYS A 466 -29.08 -8.27 -9.25
C CYS A 466 -27.60 -7.85 -9.34
N MET A 467 -27.32 -6.81 -10.10
CA MET A 467 -26.02 -6.18 -10.17
C MET A 467 -26.14 -4.75 -9.64
N TYR A 468 -25.43 -4.46 -8.56
CA TYR A 468 -25.29 -3.13 -8.00
C TYR A 468 -24.01 -2.51 -8.53
N LEU A 469 -24.15 -1.66 -9.54
CA LEU A 469 -23.03 -1.12 -10.30
C LEU A 469 -22.73 0.30 -9.86
N SER A 470 -21.48 0.56 -9.55
CA SER A 470 -20.99 1.89 -9.19
C SER A 470 -20.75 2.72 -10.44
N LEU A 471 -21.42 3.87 -10.54
CA LEU A 471 -21.19 4.85 -11.61
C LEU A 471 -20.54 6.10 -11.01
N ASN A 472 -19.22 6.23 -11.18
CA ASN A 472 -18.46 7.35 -10.64
C ASN A 472 -18.51 8.52 -11.61
N GLY A 473 -19.13 9.63 -11.19
CA GLY A 473 -19.16 10.87 -11.97
C GLY A 473 -17.93 11.77 -11.76
N GLY A 474 -17.05 11.39 -10.80
CA GLY A 474 -15.83 12.12 -10.48
C GLY A 474 -16.01 13.49 -9.86
N GLY A 475 -14.94 14.09 -9.48
CA GLY A 475 -14.84 15.50 -9.15
C GLY A 475 -14.80 15.82 -7.65
N PHE A 476 -13.64 16.32 -7.27
CA PHE A 476 -13.44 16.98 -5.98
C PHE A 476 -14.05 18.39 -6.01
N PRO A 477 -14.61 18.91 -4.91
CA PRO A 477 -14.63 18.31 -3.56
C PRO A 477 -15.79 17.33 -3.31
N PHE A 478 -16.71 17.18 -4.22
CA PHE A 478 -17.89 16.35 -4.03
C PHE A 478 -17.78 15.11 -4.92
N GLN A 479 -17.65 13.94 -4.33
CA GLN A 479 -17.59 12.68 -5.04
C GLN A 479 -18.98 12.35 -5.61
N LYS A 480 -19.24 12.84 -6.83
CA LYS A 480 -20.51 12.69 -7.50
C LYS A 480 -20.64 11.31 -8.12
N SER A 481 -21.26 10.40 -7.38
CA SER A 481 -21.44 9.01 -7.79
C SER A 481 -22.88 8.55 -7.55
N VAL A 482 -23.23 7.42 -8.15
CA VAL A 482 -24.49 6.74 -7.91
C VAL A 482 -24.31 5.24 -8.06
N ILE A 483 -24.83 4.46 -7.13
CA ILE A 483 -24.97 3.01 -7.29
C ILE A 483 -26.32 2.75 -7.94
N VAL A 484 -26.32 1.97 -9.02
CA VAL A 484 -27.54 1.61 -9.76
C VAL A 484 -27.77 0.10 -9.70
N LEU A 485 -29.04 -0.30 -9.72
CA LEU A 485 -29.44 -1.70 -9.82
C LEU A 485 -29.73 -2.06 -11.27
N LEU A 486 -29.11 -3.14 -11.72
CA LEU A 486 -29.49 -3.85 -12.94
C LEU A 486 -29.92 -5.27 -12.57
N THR A 487 -30.82 -5.86 -13.36
CA THR A 487 -31.28 -7.24 -13.15
C THR A 487 -31.20 -8.06 -14.43
N ALA A 488 -31.02 -9.39 -14.24
CA ALA A 488 -31.07 -10.38 -15.31
C ALA A 488 -31.76 -11.66 -14.81
N ASP A 489 -32.36 -12.41 -15.74
CA ASP A 489 -32.93 -13.74 -15.46
C ASP A 489 -31.82 -14.81 -15.45
N ASP A 490 -30.82 -14.65 -16.29
CA ASP A 490 -29.63 -15.49 -16.41
C ASP A 490 -28.39 -14.64 -16.11
N ILE A 491 -27.47 -15.18 -15.33
CA ILE A 491 -26.24 -14.48 -14.93
C ILE A 491 -25.34 -14.10 -16.12
N GLU A 492 -25.35 -14.91 -17.19
CA GLU A 492 -24.66 -14.62 -18.45
C GLU A 492 -25.54 -13.88 -19.47
N GLY A 493 -26.84 -13.69 -19.15
CA GLY A 493 -27.83 -13.09 -20.01
C GLY A 493 -27.77 -11.58 -20.10
N ASP A 494 -28.90 -11.03 -20.58
CA ASP A 494 -29.06 -9.61 -20.78
C ASP A 494 -29.47 -8.89 -19.47
N TRP A 495 -28.68 -7.92 -19.07
CA TRP A 495 -28.91 -7.07 -17.92
C TRP A 495 -29.76 -5.85 -18.29
N SER A 496 -30.76 -5.57 -17.50
CA SER A 496 -31.67 -4.43 -17.65
C SER A 496 -31.58 -3.48 -16.47
N LEU A 497 -31.51 -2.18 -16.74
CA LEU A 497 -31.49 -1.15 -15.71
C LEU A 497 -32.83 -1.08 -14.97
N VAL A 498 -32.82 -1.18 -13.65
CA VAL A 498 -33.95 -0.96 -12.76
C VAL A 498 -34.00 0.49 -12.30
N GLY A 499 -32.90 1.01 -11.78
CA GLY A 499 -32.80 2.38 -11.33
C GLY A 499 -31.71 2.63 -10.29
N PRO A 500 -31.60 3.88 -9.83
CA PRO A 500 -30.64 4.27 -8.80
C PRO A 500 -31.03 3.75 -7.41
N VAL A 501 -30.02 3.45 -6.59
CA VAL A 501 -30.17 2.96 -5.21
C VAL A 501 -29.72 4.00 -4.19
N VAL A 502 -28.56 4.63 -4.41
CA VAL A 502 -28.01 5.66 -3.51
C VAL A 502 -27.11 6.60 -4.28
N TYR A 503 -27.17 7.87 -3.94
CA TYR A 503 -26.40 8.94 -4.55
C TYR A 503 -25.36 9.52 -3.59
N SER A 504 -24.29 10.08 -4.13
CA SER A 504 -23.36 10.95 -3.40
C SER A 504 -22.99 12.18 -4.20
N GLY A 505 -22.42 13.19 -3.53
CA GLY A 505 -21.98 14.43 -4.17
C GLY A 505 -23.14 15.33 -4.61
N PHE A 506 -24.31 15.16 -4.03
CA PHE A 506 -25.46 16.02 -4.29
C PHE A 506 -25.33 17.35 -3.56
N GLN A 507 -25.87 18.38 -4.15
CA GLN A 507 -25.89 19.75 -3.67
C GLN A 507 -27.25 20.39 -3.94
N LYS A 508 -27.54 21.55 -3.34
CA LYS A 508 -28.78 22.27 -3.55
C LYS A 508 -29.15 22.47 -5.02
N SER A 509 -28.15 22.64 -5.87
CA SER A 509 -28.33 22.85 -7.33
C SER A 509 -28.75 21.63 -8.12
N ASN A 510 -28.56 20.42 -7.60
CA ASN A 510 -28.76 19.17 -8.34
C ASN A 510 -29.52 18.08 -7.55
N VAL A 511 -29.82 18.31 -6.28
CA VAL A 511 -30.45 17.32 -5.40
C VAL A 511 -31.82 16.87 -5.88
N ALA A 512 -32.51 17.72 -6.63
CA ALA A 512 -33.86 17.39 -7.20
C ALA A 512 -33.80 16.21 -8.20
N ALA A 513 -32.63 15.90 -8.76
CA ALA A 513 -32.44 14.74 -9.64
C ALA A 513 -32.17 13.43 -8.87
N THR A 514 -32.20 13.44 -7.54
CA THR A 514 -31.92 12.30 -6.67
C THR A 514 -33.13 11.90 -5.84
N ASP A 515 -33.04 10.81 -5.08
CA ASP A 515 -34.03 10.40 -4.11
C ASP A 515 -33.89 11.11 -2.75
N VAL A 516 -32.90 11.97 -2.57
CA VAL A 516 -32.62 12.69 -1.32
C VAL A 516 -33.85 13.49 -0.83
N PRO A 517 -34.58 14.23 -1.68
CA PRO A 517 -35.80 14.92 -1.24
C PRO A 517 -36.91 13.97 -0.76
N LYS A 518 -36.96 12.74 -1.27
CA LYS A 518 -37.91 11.72 -0.82
C LYS A 518 -37.55 11.19 0.58
N VAL A 519 -36.25 11.08 0.88
CA VAL A 519 -35.76 10.54 2.16
C VAL A 519 -35.70 11.62 3.23
N LEU A 520 -35.17 12.80 2.91
CA LEU A 520 -34.92 13.88 3.88
C LEU A 520 -35.97 14.98 3.89
N GLY A 521 -36.87 14.97 2.90
CA GLY A 521 -37.79 16.06 2.64
C GLY A 521 -37.23 17.10 1.65
N PRO A 522 -38.15 17.88 1.00
CA PRO A 522 -37.76 18.77 -0.10
C PRO A 522 -36.95 19.99 0.32
N ASN A 523 -36.97 20.35 1.61
CA ASN A 523 -36.27 21.52 2.18
C ASN A 523 -35.20 21.13 3.17
N ALA A 524 -34.62 19.91 3.07
CA ALA A 524 -33.58 19.44 3.99
C ALA A 524 -32.34 20.31 3.92
N ASP A 525 -31.70 20.50 5.07
CA ASP A 525 -30.36 21.09 5.15
C ASP A 525 -29.34 20.09 4.64
N LEU A 526 -28.66 20.44 3.55
CA LEU A 526 -27.65 19.61 2.91
C LEU A 526 -26.20 19.94 3.35
N SER A 527 -26.01 20.89 4.27
CA SER A 527 -24.71 21.34 4.72
C SER A 527 -23.84 20.20 5.27
N ARG A 528 -24.47 19.24 5.95
CA ARG A 528 -23.81 18.04 6.48
C ARG A 528 -23.15 17.21 5.38
N TYR A 529 -23.79 17.06 4.23
CA TYR A 529 -23.29 16.24 3.10
C TYR A 529 -22.18 16.92 2.29
N ALA A 530 -21.91 18.18 2.56
CA ALA A 530 -20.73 18.88 2.02
C ALA A 530 -19.43 18.54 2.77
N SER A 531 -19.51 17.90 3.93
CA SER A 531 -18.34 17.47 4.70
C SER A 531 -17.72 16.22 4.09
N LEU A 532 -16.46 16.30 3.65
CA LEU A 532 -15.70 15.15 3.15
C LEU A 532 -15.20 14.22 4.28
N THR A 533 -15.43 14.56 5.52
CA THR A 533 -14.86 13.85 6.66
C THR A 533 -15.82 12.88 7.32
N ASP A 534 -17.10 13.20 7.37
CA ASP A 534 -18.12 12.37 8.04
C ASP A 534 -19.14 11.80 7.05
N THR A 535 -19.80 12.63 6.28
CA THR A 535 -20.91 12.25 5.40
C THR A 535 -20.71 12.59 3.93
N GLY A 536 -19.59 13.23 3.58
CA GLY A 536 -19.18 13.42 2.19
C GLY A 536 -18.55 12.15 1.65
N ILE A 537 -19.36 11.14 1.42
CA ILE A 537 -18.90 9.83 0.94
C ILE A 537 -18.76 9.79 -0.58
N ASN A 538 -18.17 8.73 -1.07
CA ASN A 538 -18.26 8.28 -2.45
C ASN A 538 -19.19 7.07 -2.51
N ALA A 539 -20.37 7.17 -3.17
CA ALA A 539 -21.33 6.09 -3.28
C ALA A 539 -20.89 5.09 -4.37
N ILE A 540 -19.92 4.26 -4.03
CA ILE A 540 -19.38 3.17 -4.85
C ILE A 540 -19.14 1.95 -3.95
N ASP A 541 -18.63 0.88 -4.53
CA ASP A 541 -18.16 -0.34 -3.87
C ASP A 541 -19.26 -1.02 -3.05
N ALA A 542 -20.37 -1.35 -3.70
CA ALA A 542 -21.48 -2.03 -3.04
C ALA A 542 -21.11 -3.47 -2.64
N CYS A 543 -21.61 -3.91 -1.48
CA CYS A 543 -21.70 -5.32 -1.10
C CYS A 543 -23.08 -5.61 -0.51
N VAL A 544 -23.78 -6.61 -1.04
CA VAL A 544 -25.16 -6.94 -0.68
C VAL A 544 -25.21 -8.29 0.03
N LYS A 545 -25.84 -8.31 1.21
CA LYS A 545 -26.02 -9.54 2.00
C LYS A 545 -27.41 -9.61 2.61
N ASP A 546 -27.95 -10.82 2.65
CA ASP A 546 -29.09 -11.19 3.48
C ASP A 546 -28.62 -11.45 4.92
N ASP A 547 -29.36 -10.98 5.90
CA ASP A 547 -29.04 -11.16 7.33
C ASP A 547 -29.55 -12.49 7.91
N GLY A 548 -30.18 -13.35 7.10
CA GLY A 548 -30.81 -14.59 7.55
C GLY A 548 -32.11 -14.40 8.31
N GLN A 549 -32.58 -13.16 8.51
CA GLN A 549 -33.79 -12.79 9.22
C GLN A 549 -34.81 -12.06 8.33
N GLY A 550 -34.56 -12.07 7.01
CA GLY A 550 -35.39 -11.43 6.00
C GLY A 550 -35.06 -9.96 5.75
N GLY A 551 -33.91 -9.48 6.29
CA GLY A 551 -33.34 -8.18 5.96
C GLY A 551 -32.32 -8.29 4.82
N LEU A 552 -32.50 -7.51 3.76
CA LEU A 552 -31.51 -7.35 2.70
C LEU A 552 -30.77 -6.03 2.91
N TRP A 553 -29.46 -6.08 2.96
CA TRP A 553 -28.61 -4.96 3.33
C TRP A 553 -27.55 -4.70 2.27
N MET A 554 -27.24 -3.44 2.01
CA MET A 554 -26.15 -3.01 1.14
C MET A 554 -25.18 -2.12 1.91
N SER A 555 -23.94 -2.59 2.07
CA SER A 555 -22.83 -1.73 2.48
C SER A 555 -22.21 -1.08 1.25
N PHE A 556 -21.68 0.13 1.39
CA PHE A 556 -21.10 0.93 0.31
C PHE A 556 -20.26 2.06 0.87
N GLY A 557 -19.43 2.66 0.01
CA GLY A 557 -18.57 3.78 0.36
C GLY A 557 -17.11 3.48 0.09
N SER A 558 -16.33 4.52 -0.08
CA SER A 558 -14.91 4.44 -0.37
C SER A 558 -14.24 5.71 0.14
N TRP A 559 -13.20 5.57 0.96
CA TRP A 559 -12.43 6.67 1.54
C TRP A 559 -13.30 7.78 2.18
N PHE A 560 -12.86 9.00 2.20
CA PHE A 560 -13.59 10.22 2.66
C PHE A 560 -14.40 10.02 3.93
N GLY A 561 -15.73 10.05 3.80
CA GLY A 561 -16.69 9.94 4.90
C GLY A 561 -16.95 8.52 5.41
N GLY A 562 -16.30 7.49 4.84
CA GLY A 562 -16.35 6.12 5.35
C GLY A 562 -17.32 5.20 4.62
N ILE A 563 -17.54 4.06 5.27
CA ILE A 563 -18.36 2.94 4.80
C ILE A 563 -19.70 2.97 5.54
N TRP A 564 -20.76 2.88 4.78
CA TRP A 564 -22.14 3.00 5.28
C TRP A 564 -22.99 1.81 4.85
N MET A 565 -24.16 1.64 5.44
CA MET A 565 -25.07 0.54 5.15
C MET A 565 -26.52 0.98 5.20
N ILE A 566 -27.27 0.65 4.14
CA ILE A 566 -28.71 0.85 4.06
C ILE A 566 -29.43 -0.47 3.87
N ARG A 567 -30.72 -0.48 4.29
CA ARG A 567 -31.62 -1.59 4.01
C ARG A 567 -32.18 -1.47 2.60
N LEU A 568 -32.27 -2.62 1.93
CA LEU A 568 -32.93 -2.76 0.63
C LEU A 568 -34.29 -3.46 0.80
N ASP A 569 -35.22 -3.15 -0.06
CA ASP A 569 -36.49 -3.90 -0.17
C ASP A 569 -36.23 -5.18 -0.99
N PRO A 570 -36.33 -6.37 -0.41
CA PRO A 570 -36.00 -7.62 -1.10
C PRO A 570 -36.91 -7.88 -2.31
N ARG A 571 -38.10 -7.22 -2.41
CA ARG A 571 -39.01 -7.37 -3.55
C ARG A 571 -38.63 -6.55 -4.76
N THR A 572 -37.86 -5.49 -4.57
CA THR A 572 -37.47 -4.56 -5.64
C THR A 572 -35.95 -4.49 -5.84
N GLY A 573 -35.16 -4.89 -4.84
CA GLY A 573 -33.70 -4.73 -4.80
C GLY A 573 -33.25 -3.28 -4.61
N LEU A 574 -34.16 -2.32 -4.55
CA LEU A 574 -33.86 -0.90 -4.34
C LEU A 574 -33.88 -0.54 -2.85
N ARG A 575 -33.51 0.71 -2.52
CA ARG A 575 -33.61 1.24 -1.16
C ARG A 575 -34.97 0.94 -0.54
N ASP A 576 -34.98 0.45 0.69
CA ASP A 576 -36.20 0.32 1.49
C ASP A 576 -36.58 1.69 2.10
N TYR A 577 -37.50 2.37 1.48
CA TYR A 577 -37.97 3.68 1.96
C TYR A 577 -38.88 3.59 3.21
N SER A 578 -39.25 2.41 3.64
CA SER A 578 -39.99 2.22 4.91
C SER A 578 -39.06 2.24 6.11
N THR A 579 -37.76 2.03 5.89
CA THR A 579 -36.74 2.07 6.94
C THR A 579 -36.19 3.48 7.05
N THR A 580 -36.19 4.02 8.28
CA THR A 580 -35.66 5.35 8.60
C THR A 580 -34.49 5.21 9.59
N TYR A 581 -33.55 6.13 9.52
CA TYR A 581 -32.37 6.14 10.37
C TYR A 581 -32.28 7.47 11.13
N PRO A 582 -31.93 7.44 12.43
CA PRO A 582 -31.61 8.67 13.14
C PRO A 582 -30.28 9.22 12.63
N THR A 583 -30.13 10.54 12.61
CA THR A 583 -28.84 11.18 12.37
C THR A 583 -28.09 11.27 13.69
N GLN A 584 -27.03 10.47 13.81
CA GLN A 584 -26.15 10.43 14.99
C GLN A 584 -24.70 10.43 14.52
N ALA A 585 -23.91 11.38 15.03
CA ALA A 585 -22.50 11.52 14.64
C ALA A 585 -21.74 10.21 14.77
N ASN A 586 -21.04 9.83 13.72
CA ASN A 586 -20.21 8.61 13.64
C ASN A 586 -20.95 7.27 13.88
N GLN A 587 -22.29 7.25 13.82
CA GLN A 587 -23.08 6.05 14.00
C GLN A 587 -24.10 5.83 12.89
N SER A 588 -24.86 6.87 12.54
CA SER A 588 -25.90 6.78 11.53
C SER A 588 -26.24 8.13 10.91
N ASP A 589 -26.83 8.09 9.73
CA ASP A 589 -27.29 9.23 8.96
C ASP A 589 -28.63 8.92 8.32
N ALA A 590 -29.50 9.89 8.28
CA ALA A 590 -30.86 9.71 7.76
C ALA A 590 -30.88 9.27 6.29
N TYR A 591 -29.88 9.66 5.51
CA TYR A 591 -29.79 9.26 4.10
C TYR A 591 -28.87 8.04 3.87
N TYR A 592 -27.71 7.99 4.52
CA TYR A 592 -26.72 6.93 4.29
C TYR A 592 -26.86 5.72 5.21
N GLY A 593 -27.76 5.76 6.22
CA GLY A 593 -28.00 4.63 7.09
C GLY A 593 -26.99 4.46 8.22
N HIS A 594 -26.58 3.22 8.51
CA HIS A 594 -25.61 2.90 9.55
C HIS A 594 -24.19 3.13 9.05
N LYS A 595 -23.33 3.73 9.89
CA LYS A 595 -21.89 3.85 9.62
C LYS A 595 -21.16 2.62 10.12
N LEU A 596 -20.56 1.86 9.21
CA LEU A 596 -19.86 0.62 9.55
C LEU A 596 -18.38 0.84 9.86
N ALA A 597 -17.71 1.70 9.08
CA ALA A 597 -16.27 1.89 9.19
C ALA A 597 -15.84 3.26 8.63
N GLY A 598 -14.61 3.62 8.91
CA GLY A 598 -13.93 4.74 8.28
C GLY A 598 -14.43 6.11 8.73
N GLY A 599 -14.19 7.10 7.88
CA GLY A 599 -14.42 8.50 8.08
C GLY A 599 -13.13 9.29 8.19
N PHE A 600 -13.20 10.61 7.96
CA PHE A 600 -12.09 11.54 8.05
C PHE A 600 -10.91 11.21 7.11
N GLY A 601 -11.19 10.57 5.96
CA GLY A 601 -10.17 10.14 5.02
C GLY A 601 -9.38 8.90 5.44
N ASN A 602 -9.69 8.30 6.59
CA ASN A 602 -9.03 7.11 7.14
C ASN A 602 -9.79 5.80 6.86
N SER A 603 -10.82 5.83 6.05
CA SER A 603 -11.51 4.63 5.61
C SER A 603 -10.73 3.93 4.51
N GLY A 604 -10.94 2.63 4.39
CA GLY A 604 -10.59 1.89 3.17
C GLY A 604 -11.70 1.98 2.14
N GLU A 605 -11.67 1.05 1.22
CA GLU A 605 -12.64 0.84 0.14
C GLU A 605 -12.88 -0.64 -0.09
N GLY A 606 -13.72 -1.01 -1.08
CA GLY A 606 -13.94 -2.41 -1.45
C GLY A 606 -14.57 -3.21 -0.32
N THR A 607 -15.70 -2.74 0.23
CA THR A 607 -16.38 -3.39 1.35
C THR A 607 -16.83 -4.80 0.98
N ALA A 608 -16.47 -5.79 1.79
CA ALA A 608 -16.90 -7.17 1.66
C ALA A 608 -17.37 -7.73 3.01
N LEU A 609 -18.50 -8.42 2.99
CA LEU A 609 -19.14 -8.98 4.19
C LEU A 609 -19.31 -10.49 4.04
N VAL A 610 -19.07 -11.23 5.12
CA VAL A 610 -19.44 -12.64 5.25
C VAL A 610 -19.90 -12.94 6.66
N HIS A 611 -20.87 -13.84 6.80
CA HIS A 611 -21.33 -14.36 8.07
C HIS A 611 -20.82 -15.79 8.25
N GLN A 612 -20.09 -16.04 9.34
CA GLN A 612 -19.67 -17.40 9.69
C GLN A 612 -19.72 -17.60 11.21
N GLY A 613 -20.42 -18.65 11.63
CA GLY A 613 -20.71 -18.89 13.03
C GLY A 613 -21.50 -17.72 13.63
N ASP A 614 -21.02 -17.17 14.73
CA ASP A 614 -21.67 -16.05 15.42
C ASP A 614 -21.21 -14.66 14.93
N TRP A 615 -20.36 -14.58 13.89
CA TRP A 615 -19.70 -13.35 13.52
C TRP A 615 -20.02 -12.91 12.09
N TRP A 616 -20.25 -11.61 11.94
CA TRP A 616 -20.12 -10.89 10.71
C TRP A 616 -18.70 -10.36 10.59
N TYR A 617 -18.05 -10.62 9.47
CA TYR A 617 -16.73 -10.12 9.14
C TYR A 617 -16.86 -9.06 8.06
N LEU A 618 -16.25 -7.91 8.32
CA LEU A 618 -16.14 -6.80 7.37
C LEU A 618 -14.68 -6.69 6.94
N MET A 619 -14.44 -6.85 5.65
CA MET A 619 -13.12 -6.66 5.06
C MET A 619 -13.11 -5.41 4.20
N LEU A 620 -12.01 -4.69 4.27
CA LEU A 620 -11.77 -3.44 3.55
C LEU A 620 -10.35 -3.43 2.99
N SER A 621 -10.16 -2.74 1.88
CA SER A 621 -8.86 -2.52 1.28
C SER A 621 -8.34 -1.13 1.60
N TYR A 622 -7.07 -1.02 2.00
CA TYR A 622 -6.38 0.21 2.38
C TYR A 622 -5.11 0.38 1.57
N GLY A 623 -4.60 1.60 1.48
CA GLY A 623 -3.42 1.93 0.70
C GLY A 623 -3.75 2.28 -0.75
N GLY A 624 -2.72 2.52 -1.56
CA GLY A 624 -2.87 2.80 -2.98
C GLY A 624 -2.89 1.53 -3.81
N LEU A 625 -3.77 1.45 -4.79
CA LEU A 625 -4.00 0.25 -5.62
C LEU A 625 -2.89 -0.04 -6.64
N GLY A 626 -2.02 0.94 -6.96
CA GLY A 626 -0.91 0.75 -7.90
C GLY A 626 0.14 -0.24 -7.41
N GLN A 627 1.05 -0.70 -8.27
CA GLN A 627 2.09 -1.69 -7.95
C GLN A 627 2.88 -1.36 -6.68
N THR A 628 3.19 -0.10 -6.46
CA THR A 628 3.95 0.40 -5.29
C THR A 628 3.07 1.06 -4.24
N GLY A 629 1.75 0.99 -4.40
CA GLY A 629 0.80 1.71 -3.57
C GLY A 629 0.56 1.10 -2.18
N GLY A 630 1.03 -0.13 -1.96
CA GLY A 630 0.88 -0.81 -0.67
C GLY A 630 -0.55 -1.22 -0.34
N TYR A 631 -1.37 -1.49 -1.37
CA TYR A 631 -2.73 -1.97 -1.17
C TYR A 631 -2.74 -3.21 -0.29
N GLN A 632 -3.67 -3.28 0.65
CA GLN A 632 -3.71 -4.30 1.69
C GLN A 632 -5.13 -4.52 2.17
N MET A 633 -5.44 -5.72 2.64
CA MET A 633 -6.74 -6.08 3.15
C MET A 633 -6.74 -6.13 4.68
N ARG A 634 -7.77 -5.54 5.29
CA ARG A 634 -7.96 -5.52 6.74
C ARG A 634 -9.35 -5.99 7.12
N GLU A 635 -9.42 -6.74 8.22
CA GLU A 635 -10.62 -7.36 8.75
C GLU A 635 -11.06 -6.73 10.06
N PHE A 636 -12.37 -6.60 10.19
CA PHE A 636 -13.08 -6.26 11.43
C PHE A 636 -14.23 -7.25 11.61
N ARG A 637 -14.73 -7.42 12.82
CA ARG A 637 -15.87 -8.31 13.06
C ARG A 637 -16.91 -7.71 14.01
N SER A 638 -18.15 -8.19 13.89
CA SER A 638 -19.30 -7.80 14.71
C SER A 638 -20.24 -8.98 14.94
N ARG A 639 -21.08 -8.91 15.98
CA ARG A 639 -22.21 -9.83 16.20
C ARG A 639 -23.45 -9.43 15.39
N SER A 640 -23.48 -8.25 14.81
CA SER A 640 -24.57 -7.71 14.01
C SER A 640 -24.07 -7.24 12.66
N ILE A 641 -24.85 -7.45 11.59
CA ILE A 641 -24.53 -6.95 10.25
C ILE A 641 -24.36 -5.42 10.21
N THR A 642 -25.09 -4.72 11.08
CA THR A 642 -25.04 -3.24 11.18
C THR A 642 -23.95 -2.73 12.14
N GLY A 643 -23.13 -3.62 12.66
CA GLY A 643 -22.03 -3.26 13.58
C GLY A 643 -22.44 -3.23 15.07
N PRO A 644 -21.62 -2.68 15.96
CA PRO A 644 -20.32 -2.09 15.68
C PRO A 644 -19.27 -3.14 15.28
N TYR A 645 -18.45 -2.80 14.30
CA TYR A 645 -17.34 -3.62 13.87
C TYR A 645 -16.08 -3.24 14.64
N LEU A 646 -15.40 -4.22 15.19
CA LEU A 646 -14.19 -4.06 16.00
C LEU A 646 -13.03 -4.85 15.40
N ASP A 647 -11.83 -4.32 15.54
CA ASP A 647 -10.60 -5.03 15.20
C ASP A 647 -10.12 -5.99 16.30
N GLN A 648 -9.00 -6.67 16.08
CA GLN A 648 -8.40 -7.62 17.01
C GLN A 648 -7.95 -6.99 18.34
N ASN A 649 -7.83 -5.67 18.40
CA ASN A 649 -7.48 -4.90 19.59
C ASN A 649 -8.71 -4.28 20.26
N GLY A 650 -9.93 -4.62 19.80
CA GLY A 650 -11.18 -4.06 20.29
C GLY A 650 -11.43 -2.60 19.85
N LYS A 651 -10.64 -2.06 18.92
CA LYS A 651 -10.84 -0.71 18.39
C LYS A 651 -11.95 -0.70 17.34
N SER A 652 -12.79 0.31 17.38
CA SER A 652 -13.87 0.50 16.40
C SER A 652 -13.34 0.72 15.00
N ALA A 653 -13.98 0.12 14.01
CA ALA A 653 -13.72 0.40 12.59
C ALA A 653 -14.07 1.84 12.20
N VAL A 654 -14.95 2.52 12.95
CA VAL A 654 -15.38 3.90 12.71
C VAL A 654 -14.38 4.87 13.34
N TYR A 655 -13.97 5.87 12.57
CA TYR A 655 -13.15 6.98 13.04
C TYR A 655 -14.02 8.17 13.38
N GLY A 656 -13.84 8.73 14.58
CA GLY A 656 -14.60 9.90 15.05
C GLY A 656 -13.90 11.23 14.81
N ARG A 657 -12.66 11.21 14.32
CA ARG A 657 -11.81 12.37 14.02
C ARG A 657 -10.74 11.99 13.00
N ALA A 658 -10.09 12.97 12.43
CA ALA A 658 -8.87 12.74 11.65
C ALA A 658 -7.77 12.15 12.56
N MET A 659 -7.08 11.14 12.07
CA MET A 659 -6.00 10.45 12.77
C MET A 659 -4.85 10.21 11.80
N ASN A 660 -3.64 10.57 12.23
CA ASN A 660 -2.42 10.44 11.43
C ASN A 660 -1.34 9.64 12.17
N ASP A 661 -1.71 8.99 13.25
CA ASP A 661 -0.83 8.24 14.13
C ASP A 661 -1.16 6.73 14.11
N LEU A 662 -0.53 5.99 15.00
CA LEU A 662 -0.77 4.57 15.17
C LEU A 662 -2.24 4.21 15.45
N ASP A 663 -3.03 5.14 15.98
CA ASP A 663 -4.47 4.93 16.19
C ASP A 663 -5.27 4.87 14.90
N ALA A 664 -4.73 5.37 13.78
CA ALA A 664 -5.32 5.19 12.46
C ALA A 664 -5.09 3.79 11.89
N ASN A 665 -4.12 3.04 12.39
CA ASN A 665 -3.85 1.65 12.00
C ASN A 665 -4.80 0.68 12.69
N ARG A 666 -6.04 0.64 12.26
CA ARG A 666 -7.08 -0.26 12.76
C ARG A 666 -7.35 -1.38 11.76
N GLY A 667 -7.90 -2.47 12.28
CA GLY A 667 -8.19 -3.65 11.49
C GLY A 667 -7.06 -4.68 11.49
N LEU A 668 -7.42 -5.96 11.56
CA LEU A 668 -6.48 -7.06 11.39
C LEU A 668 -6.01 -7.09 9.94
N ARG A 669 -4.74 -6.82 9.69
CA ARG A 669 -4.17 -6.95 8.36
C ARG A 669 -4.06 -8.44 8.01
N ILE A 670 -4.81 -8.90 7.02
CA ILE A 670 -4.89 -10.30 6.63
C ILE A 670 -4.12 -10.64 5.36
N ASP A 671 -3.83 -9.65 4.52
CA ASP A 671 -2.95 -9.78 3.36
C ASP A 671 -2.36 -8.42 2.96
N SER A 672 -1.19 -8.45 2.35
CA SER A 672 -0.44 -7.29 1.87
C SER A 672 0.67 -7.74 0.93
N SER A 673 1.48 -6.84 0.40
CA SER A 673 2.63 -7.21 -0.43
C SER A 673 3.58 -8.16 0.29
N PHE A 674 3.84 -9.34 -0.23
CA PHE A 674 4.69 -10.34 0.43
C PHE A 674 5.45 -11.23 -0.56
N ALA A 675 6.51 -11.86 -0.04
CA ALA A 675 7.29 -12.86 -0.74
C ALA A 675 7.62 -14.03 0.20
N GLN A 676 7.32 -15.24 -0.25
CA GLN A 676 7.64 -16.49 0.44
C GLN A 676 7.97 -17.60 -0.57
N PRO A 677 8.66 -18.65 -0.15
CA PRO A 677 8.87 -19.85 -0.99
C PRO A 677 7.53 -20.50 -1.37
N GLY A 678 7.49 -21.13 -2.54
CA GLY A 678 6.30 -21.79 -3.06
C GLY A 678 5.34 -20.90 -3.84
N GLN A 679 5.58 -19.58 -3.89
CA GLN A 679 4.90 -18.67 -4.80
C GLN A 679 5.45 -18.81 -6.23
N ASP A 680 4.60 -18.63 -7.23
CA ASP A 680 5.02 -18.50 -8.63
C ASP A 680 5.48 -17.07 -8.98
N GLN A 681 4.99 -16.08 -8.26
CA GLN A 681 5.35 -14.66 -8.43
C GLN A 681 5.31 -13.92 -7.09
N VAL A 682 6.12 -12.88 -6.95
CA VAL A 682 6.03 -11.97 -5.81
C VAL A 682 4.84 -11.04 -6.01
N LEU A 683 3.90 -11.11 -5.06
CA LEU A 683 2.65 -10.37 -5.11
C LEU A 683 2.78 -9.02 -4.40
N THR A 684 2.17 -7.99 -4.99
CA THR A 684 2.08 -6.65 -4.41
C THR A 684 0.67 -6.11 -4.51
N SER A 685 0.33 -5.20 -3.63
CA SER A 685 -0.91 -4.42 -3.70
C SER A 685 -2.16 -5.30 -3.86
N GLN A 686 -2.35 -6.21 -2.92
CA GLN A 686 -3.52 -7.08 -2.85
C GLN A 686 -4.72 -6.34 -2.26
N GLY A 687 -5.87 -6.39 -2.94
CA GLY A 687 -7.09 -5.74 -2.46
C GLY A 687 -8.27 -5.88 -3.42
N GLY A 688 -9.30 -5.05 -3.22
CA GLY A 688 -10.55 -5.16 -3.96
C GLY A 688 -11.18 -6.54 -3.75
N ASN A 689 -11.29 -6.93 -2.50
CA ASN A 689 -11.66 -8.28 -2.09
C ASN A 689 -13.15 -8.56 -2.19
N ALA A 690 -13.52 -9.79 -2.56
CA ALA A 690 -14.85 -10.35 -2.48
C ALA A 690 -14.83 -11.66 -1.71
N LEU A 691 -15.88 -11.92 -0.95
CA LEU A 691 -15.99 -13.11 -0.10
C LEU A 691 -17.06 -14.05 -0.64
N LEU A 692 -16.64 -15.28 -0.92
CA LEU A 692 -17.52 -16.37 -1.35
C LEU A 692 -17.61 -17.42 -0.25
N PHE A 693 -18.83 -17.71 0.16
CA PHE A 693 -19.14 -18.88 0.98
C PHE A 693 -19.60 -20.01 0.07
N ASP A 694 -18.89 -21.13 0.08
CA ASP A 694 -19.16 -22.28 -0.75
C ASP A 694 -19.05 -23.56 0.07
N ASP A 695 -20.16 -24.21 0.31
CA ASP A 695 -20.37 -25.26 1.31
C ASP A 695 -20.00 -24.75 2.72
N ASP A 696 -19.00 -25.33 3.36
CA ASP A 696 -18.47 -24.92 4.67
C ASP A 696 -17.16 -24.10 4.56
N ARG A 697 -16.78 -23.69 3.34
CA ARG A 697 -15.53 -23.00 3.05
C ARG A 697 -15.77 -21.53 2.73
N VAL A 698 -14.86 -20.70 3.19
CA VAL A 698 -14.82 -19.27 2.80
C VAL A 698 -13.62 -19.05 1.89
N PHE A 699 -13.87 -18.38 0.77
CA PHE A 699 -12.85 -17.96 -0.16
C PHE A 699 -12.79 -16.45 -0.23
N ASN A 700 -11.58 -15.91 -0.27
CA ASN A 700 -11.34 -14.54 -0.63
C ASN A 700 -10.89 -14.50 -2.09
N VAL A 701 -11.63 -13.77 -2.91
CA VAL A 701 -11.34 -13.49 -4.31
C VAL A 701 -10.95 -12.03 -4.41
N TYR A 702 -9.75 -11.75 -4.89
CA TYR A 702 -9.19 -10.41 -4.86
C TYR A 702 -8.30 -10.18 -6.08
N HIS A 703 -7.93 -8.94 -6.35
CA HIS A 703 -6.91 -8.67 -7.35
C HIS A 703 -5.57 -8.37 -6.70
N THR A 704 -4.51 -8.65 -7.44
CA THR A 704 -3.12 -8.39 -7.02
C THR A 704 -2.30 -7.88 -8.19
N ARG A 705 -1.24 -7.17 -7.88
CA ARG A 705 -0.18 -6.77 -8.82
C ARG A 705 1.10 -7.53 -8.54
N PHE A 706 2.14 -7.27 -9.32
CA PHE A 706 3.38 -8.04 -9.31
C PHE A 706 4.58 -7.10 -9.23
N VAL A 707 5.69 -7.60 -8.67
CA VAL A 707 6.95 -6.89 -8.72
C VAL A 707 7.48 -6.97 -10.13
N ARG A 708 7.47 -5.84 -10.83
CA ARG A 708 8.01 -5.70 -12.18
C ARG A 708 8.83 -4.43 -12.28
N ALA A 709 10.01 -4.52 -12.87
CA ALA A 709 10.86 -3.38 -13.15
C ALA A 709 10.48 -2.69 -14.48
N GLU A 710 9.92 -3.45 -15.42
CA GLU A 710 9.60 -3.00 -16.78
C GLU A 710 8.28 -3.58 -17.27
N GLY A 711 7.74 -3.04 -18.35
CA GLY A 711 6.50 -3.46 -18.97
C GLY A 711 5.27 -2.78 -18.35
N ASN A 712 4.14 -3.49 -18.31
CA ASN A 712 2.91 -2.98 -17.72
C ASN A 712 2.94 -3.12 -16.19
N LEU A 713 3.38 -2.07 -15.49
CA LEU A 713 3.45 -2.03 -14.02
C LEU A 713 2.08 -2.10 -13.35
N GLU A 714 1.00 -1.80 -14.08
CA GLU A 714 -0.38 -1.84 -13.58
C GLU A 714 -1.11 -3.15 -13.92
N GLU A 715 -0.41 -4.11 -14.50
CA GLU A 715 -0.98 -5.43 -14.71
C GLU A 715 -1.45 -6.03 -13.39
N HIS A 716 -2.68 -6.50 -13.38
CA HIS A 716 -3.31 -7.14 -12.23
C HIS A 716 -4.01 -8.42 -12.65
N GLN A 717 -4.16 -9.32 -11.71
CA GLN A 717 -4.85 -10.59 -11.91
C GLN A 717 -5.70 -10.94 -10.70
N VAL A 718 -6.78 -11.68 -10.94
CA VAL A 718 -7.57 -12.32 -9.89
C VAL A 718 -6.75 -13.43 -9.24
N ARG A 719 -6.81 -13.49 -7.91
CA ARG A 719 -6.33 -14.60 -7.08
C ARG A 719 -7.45 -15.05 -6.15
N VAL A 720 -7.39 -16.31 -5.79
CA VAL A 720 -8.32 -16.93 -4.85
C VAL A 720 -7.52 -17.59 -3.73
N LYS A 721 -7.80 -17.22 -2.48
CA LYS A 721 -7.28 -17.93 -1.32
C LYS A 721 -8.42 -18.48 -0.49
N GLN A 722 -8.28 -19.71 0.00
CA GLN A 722 -9.19 -20.21 1.02
C GLN A 722 -8.90 -19.53 2.35
N MET A 723 -9.93 -19.24 3.10
CA MET A 723 -9.79 -18.71 4.46
C MET A 723 -10.04 -19.81 5.48
N VAL A 724 -9.40 -19.70 6.62
CA VAL A 724 -9.58 -20.60 7.77
C VAL A 724 -9.91 -19.78 9.00
N GLN A 725 -10.78 -20.31 9.86
CA GLN A 725 -11.12 -19.66 11.12
C GLN A 725 -10.13 -20.08 12.19
N THR A 726 -9.50 -19.09 12.85
CA THR A 726 -8.60 -19.33 13.98
C THR A 726 -9.35 -19.79 15.22
N PRO A 727 -8.67 -20.35 16.24
CA PRO A 727 -9.32 -20.70 17.51
C PRO A 727 -10.03 -19.53 18.21
N ASP A 728 -9.58 -18.30 17.98
CA ASP A 728 -10.18 -17.07 18.50
C ASP A 728 -11.28 -16.48 17.60
N GLY A 729 -11.65 -17.21 16.57
CA GLY A 729 -12.76 -16.87 15.68
C GLY A 729 -12.47 -15.73 14.71
N TRP A 730 -11.23 -15.54 14.28
CA TRP A 730 -10.84 -14.64 13.19
C TRP A 730 -10.71 -15.42 11.88
N LEU A 731 -11.08 -14.81 10.77
CA LEU A 731 -10.84 -15.38 9.45
C LEU A 731 -9.46 -14.92 8.96
N VAL A 732 -8.61 -15.87 8.62
CA VAL A 732 -7.27 -15.60 8.08
C VAL A 732 -7.06 -16.39 6.81
N MET A 733 -6.23 -15.88 5.91
CA MET A 733 -5.97 -16.54 4.64
C MET A 733 -4.98 -17.68 4.77
N THR A 734 -5.14 -18.70 3.94
CA THR A 734 -4.08 -19.68 3.70
C THR A 734 -2.90 -19.03 2.98
N PRO A 735 -1.65 -19.53 3.16
CA PRO A 735 -0.46 -18.90 2.60
C PRO A 735 -0.43 -18.80 1.08
N PHE A 736 -1.01 -19.77 0.37
CA PHE A 736 -0.91 -19.89 -1.08
C PHE A 736 -2.27 -19.76 -1.76
N GLU A 737 -2.25 -19.41 -3.05
CA GLU A 737 -3.41 -19.40 -3.92
C GLU A 737 -4.12 -20.76 -3.86
N TYR A 738 -5.45 -20.75 -3.89
CA TYR A 738 -6.25 -21.97 -3.82
C TYR A 738 -5.94 -22.90 -4.99
N ARG A 739 -5.50 -24.09 -4.66
CA ARG A 739 -5.23 -25.15 -5.64
C ARG A 739 -6.01 -26.41 -5.34
N ASP A 740 -6.19 -26.71 -4.06
CA ASP A 740 -6.97 -27.84 -3.54
C ASP A 740 -7.46 -27.52 -2.13
N SER A 741 -8.39 -28.32 -1.63
CA SER A 741 -8.95 -28.17 -0.28
C SER A 741 -7.88 -28.35 0.79
N VAL A 742 -8.04 -27.59 1.88
CA VAL A 742 -7.16 -27.69 3.04
C VAL A 742 -7.30 -29.08 3.69
N GLY A 743 -6.21 -29.83 3.72
CA GLY A 743 -6.13 -31.14 4.37
C GLY A 743 -5.76 -31.06 5.84
N ARG A 744 -5.91 -32.17 6.55
CA ARG A 744 -5.49 -32.31 7.95
C ARG A 744 -3.98 -32.52 8.05
N VAL A 745 -3.43 -32.22 9.24
CA VAL A 745 -2.02 -32.36 9.57
C VAL A 745 -1.89 -33.28 10.77
N SER A 746 -1.03 -34.31 10.66
CA SER A 746 -0.67 -35.18 11.78
C SER A 746 0.35 -34.50 12.73
N ALA A 747 0.44 -34.95 13.96
CA ALA A 747 1.37 -34.38 14.94
C ALA A 747 2.85 -34.51 14.50
N SER A 748 3.21 -35.58 13.81
CA SER A 748 4.56 -35.81 13.29
C SER A 748 4.93 -34.83 12.16
N GLN A 749 3.94 -34.31 11.45
CA GLN A 749 4.13 -33.37 10.35
C GLN A 749 4.30 -31.92 10.81
N VAL A 750 3.99 -31.59 12.08
CA VAL A 750 4.10 -30.20 12.58
C VAL A 750 5.54 -29.78 12.82
N VAL A 751 6.41 -30.71 13.25
CA VAL A 751 7.82 -30.42 13.53
C VAL A 751 8.57 -30.06 12.26
N GLY A 752 9.34 -28.99 12.28
CA GLY A 752 10.23 -28.57 11.20
C GLY A 752 10.41 -27.08 11.07
N ASP A 753 11.12 -26.66 10.00
CA ASP A 753 11.49 -25.29 9.74
C ASP A 753 10.45 -24.63 8.84
N TYR A 754 9.80 -23.61 9.35
CA TYR A 754 8.77 -22.85 8.66
C TYR A 754 9.30 -21.52 8.15
N GLN A 755 8.79 -21.10 7.03
CA GLN A 755 8.89 -19.75 6.52
C GLN A 755 7.63 -19.00 6.90
N VAL A 756 7.79 -17.98 7.72
CA VAL A 756 6.67 -17.24 8.34
C VAL A 756 6.60 -15.85 7.77
N VAL A 757 5.44 -15.47 7.25
CA VAL A 757 5.10 -14.09 6.88
C VAL A 757 4.33 -13.45 8.02
N VAL A 758 4.75 -12.26 8.43
CA VAL A 758 4.10 -11.45 9.46
C VAL A 758 3.42 -10.26 8.80
N HIS A 759 2.11 -10.15 9.01
CA HIS A 759 1.31 -9.02 8.52
C HIS A 759 1.22 -7.95 9.62
N ASP A 760 2.32 -7.24 9.84
CA ASP A 760 2.42 -6.22 10.88
C ASP A 760 1.43 -5.06 10.62
N PRO A 761 0.47 -4.79 11.51
CA PRO A 761 -0.52 -3.73 11.33
C PRO A 761 0.06 -2.33 11.52
N VAL A 762 1.19 -2.21 12.22
CA VAL A 762 1.68 -0.94 12.76
C VAL A 762 2.27 -0.02 11.69
N ARG A 763 2.80 -0.57 10.60
CA ARG A 763 3.63 0.20 9.67
C ARG A 763 2.88 0.96 8.60
N TYR A 764 1.58 0.83 8.49
CA TYR A 764 0.87 1.45 7.39
C TYR A 764 -0.42 2.06 7.81
N TYR A 765 -0.31 3.34 7.79
CA TYR A 765 -1.38 4.29 7.86
C TYR A 765 -2.44 3.99 6.80
N ALA A 766 -3.69 3.94 7.24
CA ALA A 766 -4.82 3.73 6.35
C ALA A 766 -5.22 4.98 5.55
N GLY A 767 -4.55 6.10 5.75
CA GLY A 767 -4.83 7.36 5.09
C GLY A 767 -4.18 7.49 3.71
N SER A 768 -4.71 8.37 2.90
CA SER A 768 -4.21 8.64 1.56
C SER A 768 -2.76 9.16 1.59
N GLY A 769 -1.89 8.57 0.81
CA GLY A 769 -0.53 9.05 0.55
C GLY A 769 0.58 8.44 1.40
N LEU A 770 0.28 7.61 2.40
CA LEU A 770 1.27 6.85 3.14
C LEU A 770 1.18 5.37 2.77
N SER A 771 1.41 5.09 1.52
CA SER A 771 1.55 3.72 1.04
C SER A 771 2.97 3.24 1.32
N SER A 772 3.11 2.02 1.81
CA SER A 772 4.39 1.38 1.82
C SER A 772 4.49 0.35 0.72
N PRO A 773 5.46 0.50 -0.16
CA PRO A 773 5.79 -0.51 -1.13
C PRO A 773 6.56 -1.69 -0.51
N ALA A 774 6.78 -1.71 0.81
CA ALA A 774 7.56 -2.77 1.44
C ALA A 774 6.91 -4.14 1.22
N ILE A 775 7.70 -5.03 0.67
CA ILE A 775 7.34 -6.44 0.51
C ILE A 775 7.76 -7.16 1.78
N TYR A 776 6.79 -7.74 2.49
CA TYR A 776 7.07 -8.57 3.66
C TYR A 776 7.69 -9.89 3.21
N ARG A 777 8.93 -10.10 3.59
CA ARG A 777 9.62 -11.37 3.33
C ARG A 777 9.40 -12.32 4.48
N SER A 778 9.29 -13.61 4.16
CA SER A 778 9.20 -14.64 5.18
C SER A 778 10.48 -14.71 6.02
N VAL A 779 10.32 -14.98 7.31
CA VAL A 779 11.39 -15.27 8.27
C VAL A 779 11.38 -16.73 8.66
N SER A 780 12.53 -17.27 9.05
CA SER A 780 12.64 -18.68 9.45
C SER A 780 12.30 -18.86 10.93
N VAL A 781 11.37 -19.77 11.21
CA VAL A 781 10.98 -20.18 12.57
C VAL A 781 10.97 -21.70 12.61
N SER A 782 11.71 -22.29 13.56
CA SER A 782 11.76 -23.73 13.74
C SER A 782 10.80 -24.16 14.84
N LEU A 783 9.89 -25.08 14.52
CA LEU A 783 9.10 -25.81 15.51
C LEU A 783 9.85 -27.12 15.84
N LEU A 784 10.63 -27.10 16.93
CA LEU A 784 11.48 -28.21 17.33
C LEU A 784 10.69 -29.28 18.09
N ALA A 785 11.13 -30.53 17.99
CA ALA A 785 10.60 -31.62 18.82
C ALA A 785 10.68 -31.25 20.32
N GLY A 786 9.66 -31.67 21.08
CA GLY A 786 9.54 -31.31 22.49
C GLY A 786 8.93 -29.93 22.74
N GLY A 787 8.34 -29.30 21.72
CA GLY A 787 7.53 -28.08 21.87
C GLY A 787 8.32 -26.80 22.05
N ARG A 788 9.59 -26.74 21.65
CA ARG A 788 10.44 -25.55 21.71
C ARG A 788 10.50 -24.85 20.35
N LEU A 789 10.66 -23.54 20.36
CA LEU A 789 11.00 -22.76 19.17
C LEU A 789 12.52 -22.74 18.98
N GLY A 790 12.96 -22.52 17.74
CA GLY A 790 14.34 -22.37 17.35
C GLY A 790 14.52 -21.40 16.19
N GLY A 791 15.78 -21.13 15.83
CA GLY A 791 16.15 -20.12 14.85
C GLY A 791 16.27 -18.74 15.50
N GLN A 792 15.69 -17.71 14.89
CA GLN A 792 15.71 -16.33 15.36
C GLN A 792 14.66 -16.02 16.43
N VAL A 793 13.93 -17.04 16.88
CA VAL A 793 12.82 -16.90 17.84
C VAL A 793 13.00 -17.91 18.95
N GLN A 794 12.81 -17.49 20.21
CA GLN A 794 12.84 -18.36 21.37
C GLN A 794 11.44 -18.45 22.00
N GLY A 795 11.11 -19.62 22.53
CA GLY A 795 9.82 -19.84 23.15
C GLY A 795 9.36 -21.28 23.03
N SER A 796 8.06 -21.48 23.04
CA SER A 796 7.44 -22.80 23.01
C SER A 796 6.29 -22.88 22.03
N TRP A 797 5.92 -24.10 21.63
CA TRP A 797 4.74 -24.35 20.81
C TRP A 797 4.00 -25.61 21.24
N LYS A 798 2.70 -25.64 20.93
CA LYS A 798 1.83 -26.80 21.18
C LYS A 798 0.82 -26.91 20.04
N ALA A 799 0.67 -28.11 19.50
CA ALA A 799 -0.38 -28.42 18.54
C ALA A 799 -1.42 -29.36 19.16
N THR A 800 -2.69 -29.12 18.89
CA THR A 800 -3.81 -29.91 19.40
C THR A 800 -5.00 -29.82 18.43
N ALA A 801 -5.47 -30.95 17.90
CA ALA A 801 -6.69 -31.03 17.08
C ALA A 801 -6.73 -30.02 15.90
N GLY A 802 -5.64 -29.89 15.14
CA GLY A 802 -5.55 -29.00 13.99
C GLY A 802 -5.34 -27.53 14.33
N ASN A 803 -5.06 -27.22 15.60
CA ASN A 803 -4.71 -25.87 16.07
C ASN A 803 -3.24 -25.84 16.54
N LEU A 804 -2.62 -24.69 16.41
CA LEU A 804 -1.26 -24.41 16.87
C LEU A 804 -1.27 -23.18 17.78
N THR A 805 -0.65 -23.34 18.95
CA THR A 805 -0.32 -22.22 19.82
C THR A 805 1.20 -22.05 19.80
N ILE A 806 1.67 -20.84 19.51
CA ILE A 806 3.07 -20.44 19.55
C ILE A 806 3.20 -19.38 20.63
N LYS A 807 4.09 -19.59 21.60
CA LYS A 807 4.45 -18.58 22.60
C LYS A 807 5.87 -18.11 22.31
N VAL A 808 5.99 -16.84 22.00
CA VAL A 808 7.27 -16.17 21.73
C VAL A 808 7.71 -15.45 22.98
N ASP A 809 8.81 -15.89 23.59
CA ASP A 809 9.41 -15.31 24.80
C ASP A 809 10.47 -14.25 24.44
N SER A 810 11.19 -14.46 23.32
CA SER A 810 12.08 -13.48 22.73
C SER A 810 12.27 -13.76 21.24
N ALA A 811 12.54 -12.71 20.47
CA ALA A 811 12.75 -12.80 19.03
C ALA A 811 13.71 -11.71 18.57
N ASP A 812 14.49 -12.01 17.53
CA ASP A 812 15.29 -10.99 16.86
C ASP A 812 14.38 -9.90 16.23
N PRO A 813 14.84 -8.64 16.17
CA PRO A 813 14.08 -7.57 15.55
C PRO A 813 13.66 -7.91 14.10
N GLY A 814 12.41 -7.63 13.76
CA GLY A 814 11.85 -7.88 12.43
C GLY A 814 11.38 -9.32 12.18
N THR A 815 11.40 -10.19 13.20
CA THR A 815 10.84 -11.54 13.14
C THR A 815 9.40 -11.56 13.68
N LEU A 816 9.10 -12.36 14.71
CA LEU A 816 7.80 -12.40 15.36
C LEU A 816 7.73 -11.39 16.51
N LEU A 817 6.54 -10.83 16.73
CA LEU A 817 6.28 -10.06 17.93
C LEU A 817 6.29 -10.96 19.16
N HIS A 818 6.74 -10.46 20.30
CA HIS A 818 6.60 -11.12 21.60
C HIS A 818 5.13 -11.40 21.90
N GLY A 819 4.83 -12.52 22.55
CA GLY A 819 3.49 -12.86 22.98
C GLY A 819 3.00 -14.23 22.47
N VAL A 820 1.68 -14.41 22.46
CA VAL A 820 1.05 -15.69 22.11
C VAL A 820 0.34 -15.58 20.77
N TYR A 821 0.59 -16.57 19.90
CA TYR A 821 -0.08 -16.72 18.61
C TYR A 821 -0.97 -17.96 18.63
N ARG A 822 -2.17 -17.83 18.09
CA ARG A 822 -3.10 -18.94 17.90
C ARG A 822 -3.45 -19.07 16.44
N ALA A 823 -3.20 -20.24 15.90
CA ALA A 823 -3.29 -20.51 14.49
C ALA A 823 -4.04 -21.81 14.21
N ARG A 824 -4.59 -21.88 13.00
CA ARG A 824 -5.10 -23.09 12.38
C ARG A 824 -3.97 -23.78 11.63
N LEU A 825 -3.81 -25.06 11.85
CA LEU A 825 -2.92 -25.94 11.08
C LEU A 825 -3.66 -26.57 9.89
N GLY A 826 -2.98 -26.67 8.77
CA GLY A 826 -3.50 -27.35 7.61
C GLY A 826 -2.40 -27.83 6.67
N ARG A 827 -2.84 -28.57 5.66
CA ARG A 827 -2.03 -28.98 4.51
C ARG A 827 -2.68 -28.42 3.25
N GLN A 828 -1.88 -27.90 2.35
CA GLN A 828 -2.31 -27.46 1.01
C GLN A 828 -1.20 -27.73 0.00
N LEU A 829 -1.48 -27.53 -1.27
CA LEU A 829 -0.46 -27.42 -2.29
C LEU A 829 0.02 -25.96 -2.38
N ASP A 830 1.31 -25.76 -2.55
CA ASP A 830 1.84 -24.45 -2.93
C ASP A 830 1.50 -24.11 -4.39
N GLU A 831 1.85 -22.93 -4.86
CA GLU A 831 1.53 -22.47 -6.22
C GLU A 831 2.28 -23.27 -7.31
N GLN A 832 3.27 -24.07 -6.92
CA GLN A 832 4.03 -24.97 -7.79
C GLN A 832 3.52 -26.41 -7.75
N GLY A 833 2.60 -26.73 -6.83
CA GLY A 833 1.98 -28.03 -6.69
C GLY A 833 2.66 -28.96 -5.68
N HIS A 834 3.58 -28.45 -4.86
CA HIS A 834 4.19 -29.24 -3.81
C HIS A 834 3.32 -29.25 -2.56
N PRO A 835 3.19 -30.38 -1.87
CA PRO A 835 2.49 -30.42 -0.61
C PRO A 835 3.27 -29.66 0.48
N VAL A 836 2.56 -28.80 1.21
CA VAL A 836 3.10 -28.02 2.32
C VAL A 836 2.23 -28.18 3.56
N VAL A 837 2.85 -28.24 4.73
CA VAL A 837 2.18 -27.95 5.98
C VAL A 837 2.17 -26.46 6.18
N PHE A 838 1.03 -25.92 6.57
CA PHE A 838 0.93 -24.51 6.93
C PHE A 838 0.24 -24.31 8.26
N PHE A 839 0.47 -23.13 8.82
CA PHE A 839 -0.38 -22.56 9.85
C PHE A 839 -0.75 -21.13 9.47
N SER A 840 -1.97 -20.72 9.81
CA SER A 840 -2.45 -19.35 9.67
C SER A 840 -3.18 -18.93 10.94
N GLY A 841 -2.83 -17.75 11.46
CA GLY A 841 -3.38 -17.30 12.73
C GLY A 841 -3.01 -15.85 13.03
N LEU A 842 -3.18 -15.44 14.24
CA LEU A 842 -2.79 -14.14 14.73
C LEU A 842 -2.31 -14.21 16.19
N GLY A 843 -1.59 -13.19 16.60
CA GLY A 843 -1.09 -13.07 17.96
C GLY A 843 -0.12 -11.92 18.12
N GLY A 844 0.58 -11.96 19.23
CA GLY A 844 1.48 -10.92 19.71
C GLY A 844 1.12 -10.55 21.15
N ASP A 845 1.50 -9.34 21.57
CA ASP A 845 1.36 -8.89 22.96
C ASP A 845 -0.08 -8.74 23.47
N VAL A 846 -1.06 -8.71 22.56
CA VAL A 846 -2.48 -8.61 22.95
C VAL A 846 -3.10 -9.94 23.35
N PHE A 847 -2.45 -11.09 23.08
CA PHE A 847 -2.95 -12.40 23.40
C PHE A 847 -2.17 -13.00 24.57
N THR A 848 -2.90 -13.67 25.42
CA THR A 848 -2.35 -14.48 26.51
C THR A 848 -2.72 -15.94 26.30
N ASP A 849 -2.19 -16.86 27.13
CA ASP A 849 -2.59 -18.27 27.11
C ASP A 849 -4.08 -18.48 27.39
N ALA A 850 -4.73 -17.55 28.08
CA ALA A 850 -6.16 -17.59 28.41
C ALA A 850 -7.09 -16.99 27.36
N GLY A 851 -6.56 -16.24 26.38
CA GLY A 851 -7.36 -15.58 25.34
C GLY A 851 -6.83 -14.21 24.95
N ALA A 852 -7.63 -13.47 24.19
CA ALA A 852 -7.28 -12.14 23.75
C ALA A 852 -7.38 -11.13 24.90
N ASP A 853 -6.30 -10.38 25.13
CA ASP A 853 -6.30 -9.23 26.04
C ASP A 853 -6.44 -7.94 25.21
N VAL A 854 -7.68 -7.54 24.98
CA VAL A 854 -8.01 -6.35 24.19
C VAL A 854 -7.70 -5.03 24.91
N SER A 855 -7.29 -5.07 26.17
CA SER A 855 -6.89 -3.87 26.92
C SER A 855 -5.51 -3.35 26.49
N ARG A 856 -4.71 -4.20 25.85
CA ARG A 856 -3.38 -3.82 25.36
C ARG A 856 -3.50 -3.25 23.94
N ALA A 857 -2.97 -2.08 23.74
CA ALA A 857 -3.03 -1.36 22.45
C ALA A 857 -2.04 -1.88 21.39
N ALA A 858 -1.16 -2.79 21.75
CA ALA A 858 -0.04 -3.19 20.91
C ALA A 858 -0.37 -4.37 20.00
N GLY A 859 0.01 -4.35 18.89
CA GLY A 859 0.70 -5.14 17.95
C GLY A 859 0.21 -6.55 17.60
N ALA A 860 -1.05 -6.96 17.81
CA ALA A 860 -1.48 -8.25 17.29
C ALA A 860 -1.40 -8.26 15.76
N ALA A 861 -0.61 -9.18 15.21
CA ALA A 861 -0.41 -9.37 13.79
C ALA A 861 -0.98 -10.71 13.32
N ALA A 862 -1.57 -10.73 12.13
CA ALA A 862 -1.81 -11.99 11.44
C ALA A 862 -0.48 -12.55 10.94
N ILE A 863 -0.36 -13.86 11.01
CA ILE A 863 0.80 -14.60 10.50
C ILE A 863 0.34 -15.80 9.69
N TRP A 864 1.13 -16.18 8.73
CA TRP A 864 1.12 -17.55 8.24
C TRP A 864 2.53 -18.09 8.12
N GLY A 865 2.66 -19.40 8.31
CA GLY A 865 3.91 -20.11 8.12
C GLY A 865 3.69 -21.32 7.22
N SER A 866 4.66 -21.62 6.39
CA SER A 866 4.62 -22.78 5.51
C SER A 866 5.95 -23.51 5.49
N ARG A 867 5.90 -24.81 5.31
CA ARG A 867 7.08 -25.64 5.02
C ARG A 867 6.73 -26.79 4.07
N PRO A 868 7.64 -27.18 3.17
CA PRO A 868 7.45 -28.34 2.30
C PRO A 868 7.33 -29.64 3.10
N LEU A 869 6.46 -30.53 2.62
CA LEU A 869 6.47 -31.94 3.03
C LEU A 869 7.43 -32.73 2.13
N THR A 870 8.31 -33.51 2.72
CA THR A 870 9.20 -34.43 1.97
C THR A 870 8.46 -35.71 1.61
N ASP A 871 8.76 -36.32 0.46
CA ASP A 871 8.11 -37.49 -0.08
C ASP A 871 8.00 -38.67 0.91
N ALA A 872 8.99 -38.85 1.80
CA ALA A 872 8.98 -39.88 2.84
C ALA A 872 7.85 -39.69 3.87
N LYS A 873 7.40 -38.46 4.13
CA LYS A 873 6.31 -38.15 5.06
C LYS A 873 4.92 -38.15 4.39
N VAL A 874 4.87 -38.10 3.09
CA VAL A 874 3.62 -38.23 2.31
C VAL A 874 3.23 -39.71 2.20
N GLN A 875 4.21 -40.61 2.13
CA GLN A 875 3.99 -42.05 2.00
C GLN A 875 3.46 -42.70 3.32
N GLU A 876 3.88 -42.18 4.47
CA GLU A 876 3.38 -42.67 5.78
C GLU A 876 1.87 -42.46 5.99
N GLU A 877 1.22 -41.54 5.22
CA GLU A 877 -0.23 -41.31 5.33
C GLU A 877 -1.08 -42.18 4.40
N ALA A 878 -0.56 -42.53 3.24
CA ALA A 878 -1.26 -43.45 2.32
C ALA A 878 -1.44 -44.83 2.97
N ASP A 879 -0.49 -45.23 3.82
CA ASP A 879 -0.56 -46.47 4.58
C ASP A 879 -1.33 -46.36 5.90
N GLY A 880 -1.46 -45.12 6.47
CA GLY A 880 -2.15 -44.87 7.74
C GLY A 880 -3.67 -44.65 7.64
N ASP A 881 -4.15 -44.07 6.55
CA ASP A 881 -5.60 -43.85 6.30
C ASP A 881 -6.38 -45.14 5.99
N ALA A 882 -5.69 -46.21 5.64
CA ALA A 882 -6.33 -47.53 5.47
C ALA A 882 -6.77 -48.21 6.78
N ASN A 883 -6.33 -47.70 7.94
CA ASN A 883 -6.54 -48.36 9.24
C ASN A 883 -7.35 -47.58 10.30
N HIS A 884 -7.94 -46.45 10.01
CA HIS A 884 -8.80 -45.74 10.94
C HIS A 884 -10.10 -45.21 10.31
N ALA A 885 -11.02 -46.15 10.05
CA ALA A 885 -12.45 -45.86 9.89
C ALA A 885 -13.09 -45.80 11.29
N THR A 886 -13.96 -44.79 11.47
CA THR A 886 -14.99 -44.62 12.51
C THR A 886 -14.61 -43.88 13.79
N VAL A 887 -15.03 -42.61 13.83
CA VAL A 887 -15.63 -41.99 15.03
C VAL A 887 -16.83 -41.17 14.57
N PRO A 888 -18.00 -41.23 15.27
CA PRO A 888 -19.28 -40.76 14.73
C PRO A 888 -19.43 -39.24 14.73
N ALA A 889 -20.11 -38.77 13.70
CA ALA A 889 -20.55 -37.38 13.56
C ALA A 889 -21.68 -37.08 14.54
N ALA A 890 -21.66 -35.91 15.13
CA ALA A 890 -22.81 -35.36 15.85
C ALA A 890 -23.86 -34.89 14.84
N ASP A 891 -25.11 -35.18 15.11
CA ASP A 891 -26.29 -34.95 14.28
C ASP A 891 -26.45 -33.50 13.80
N PRO A 892 -26.77 -33.29 12.53
CA PRO A 892 -27.23 -31.99 12.04
C PRO A 892 -28.76 -31.92 12.04
N THR A 893 -29.31 -30.83 12.52
CA THR A 893 -30.73 -30.45 12.40
C THR A 893 -31.08 -30.19 10.94
N PRO A 894 -32.27 -30.59 10.44
CA PRO A 894 -32.53 -30.65 9.01
C PRO A 894 -33.00 -29.31 8.41
N ALA A 895 -32.45 -28.97 7.23
CA ALA A 895 -32.95 -27.95 6.34
C ALA A 895 -33.99 -28.55 5.36
N PRO A 896 -34.97 -27.77 4.87
CA PRO A 896 -36.10 -28.29 4.09
C PRO A 896 -35.75 -28.59 2.64
N ALA A 897 -36.32 -29.69 2.15
CA ALA A 897 -36.13 -30.25 0.83
C ALA A 897 -36.75 -29.39 -0.30
N GLY A 898 -35.99 -29.12 -1.34
CA GLY A 898 -36.42 -28.58 -2.63
C GLY A 898 -36.28 -29.64 -3.73
N ARG A 899 -37.32 -29.84 -4.47
CA ARG A 899 -37.54 -30.90 -5.47
C ARG A 899 -36.72 -30.74 -6.75
N SER A 900 -36.29 -31.89 -7.25
CA SER A 900 -35.70 -32.14 -8.54
C SER A 900 -36.56 -31.82 -9.76
N GLY A 901 -35.99 -31.36 -10.87
CA GLY A 901 -36.62 -31.25 -12.19
C GLY A 901 -35.62 -31.16 -13.32
N LYS A 902 -35.47 -32.27 -13.95
CA LYS A 902 -35.12 -32.66 -15.36
C LYS A 902 -34.21 -31.81 -16.25
N GLU A 903 -33.25 -32.54 -16.78
CA GLU A 903 -32.32 -32.33 -17.89
C GLU A 903 -32.97 -31.82 -19.18
N GLY A 904 -32.25 -30.94 -19.89
CA GLY A 904 -32.50 -30.58 -21.29
C GLY A 904 -31.18 -30.25 -22.00
N LYS A 905 -30.98 -30.82 -23.14
CA LYS A 905 -29.76 -31.02 -23.94
C LYS A 905 -29.08 -29.75 -24.46
N ALA A 906 -27.77 -29.90 -24.60
CA ALA A 906 -26.78 -29.00 -25.18
C ALA A 906 -27.00 -28.64 -26.67
N GLY A 907 -26.70 -27.39 -27.00
CA GLY A 907 -26.39 -26.90 -28.34
C GLY A 907 -25.08 -26.10 -28.35
N ARG A 908 -24.18 -26.56 -29.15
CA ARG A 908 -22.86 -25.97 -29.40
C ARG A 908 -22.96 -24.86 -30.43
N LEU A 909 -22.32 -23.72 -30.24
CA LEU A 909 -21.88 -22.79 -31.27
C LEU A 909 -20.51 -22.19 -30.98
N PRO A 910 -19.78 -21.69 -31.99
CA PRO A 910 -18.33 -21.70 -32.04
C PRO A 910 -17.66 -20.41 -31.58
N LEU A 911 -16.40 -20.57 -31.21
CA LEU A 911 -15.41 -19.57 -30.87
C LEU A 911 -15.08 -18.61 -32.04
N THR A 912 -15.07 -17.30 -31.76
CA THR A 912 -14.14 -16.39 -32.45
C THR A 912 -13.56 -15.44 -31.43
N GLY A 913 -12.24 -15.52 -31.30
CA GLY A 913 -11.47 -14.61 -30.49
C GLY A 913 -11.10 -13.35 -31.25
N SER A 914 -11.05 -12.24 -30.55
CA SER A 914 -10.19 -11.10 -30.93
C SER A 914 -9.74 -10.38 -29.69
N ALA A 915 -8.43 -10.32 -29.55
CA ALA A 915 -7.73 -9.56 -28.52
C ALA A 915 -7.91 -8.06 -28.81
N LEU A 916 -8.38 -7.31 -27.84
CA LEU A 916 -8.29 -5.86 -27.81
C LEU A 916 -7.43 -5.45 -26.63
N SER A 917 -6.25 -4.94 -26.94
CA SER A 917 -5.35 -4.26 -26.03
C SER A 917 -5.94 -2.88 -25.69
N ALA A 918 -6.05 -2.56 -24.42
CA ALA A 918 -6.49 -1.25 -23.94
C ALA A 918 -5.36 -0.47 -23.29
N PRO A 919 -5.27 0.83 -23.46
CA PRO A 919 -4.51 1.72 -22.61
C PRO A 919 -5.46 2.65 -21.85
N VAL A 920 -5.83 2.34 -20.61
CA VAL A 920 -6.66 3.26 -19.78
C VAL A 920 -6.26 3.27 -18.30
N ALA A 921 -5.21 2.58 -17.90
CA ALA A 921 -4.84 2.50 -16.47
C ALA A 921 -4.17 3.76 -15.88
N ALA A 922 -3.80 4.74 -16.69
CA ALA A 922 -3.04 5.90 -16.22
C ALA A 922 -3.87 7.00 -15.52
N ALA A 923 -5.18 7.01 -15.69
CA ALA A 923 -6.03 8.10 -15.16
C ALA A 923 -6.40 7.96 -13.69
N SER A 924 -6.42 6.73 -13.16
CA SER A 924 -6.90 6.48 -11.79
C SER A 924 -5.84 6.74 -10.71
N ALA A 925 -4.56 6.51 -11.01
CA ALA A 925 -3.47 6.73 -10.04
C ALA A 925 -3.18 8.23 -9.82
N ALA A 926 -3.37 9.05 -10.85
CA ALA A 926 -3.17 10.50 -10.74
C ALA A 926 -4.25 11.20 -9.88
N LEU A 927 -5.43 10.59 -9.76
CA LEU A 927 -6.54 11.20 -9.03
C LEU A 927 -6.35 11.09 -7.50
N VAL A 928 -5.72 10.04 -7.02
CA VAL A 928 -5.48 9.83 -5.57
C VAL A 928 -4.30 10.67 -5.09
N LEU A 929 -3.26 10.84 -5.89
CA LEU A 929 -2.07 11.65 -5.54
C LEU A 929 -2.30 13.16 -5.68
N GLY A 930 -3.17 13.60 -6.60
CA GLY A 930 -3.53 15.01 -6.77
C GLY A 930 -4.46 15.56 -5.69
N LEU A 931 -5.23 14.71 -5.04
CA LEU A 931 -6.26 15.11 -4.07
C LEU A 931 -5.69 15.59 -2.73
N GLY A 932 -4.59 15.04 -2.26
CA GLY A 932 -3.94 15.47 -1.02
C GLY A 932 -3.39 16.92 -1.09
N ALA A 933 -2.84 17.30 -2.22
CA ALA A 933 -2.24 18.62 -2.41
C ALA A 933 -3.27 19.76 -2.62
N LEU A 934 -4.41 19.45 -3.25
CA LEU A 934 -5.46 20.45 -3.53
C LEU A 934 -6.31 20.82 -2.31
N VAL A 935 -6.52 19.89 -1.39
CA VAL A 935 -7.24 20.17 -0.13
C VAL A 935 -6.51 21.19 0.71
N PHE A 936 -5.19 21.12 0.77
CA PHE A 936 -4.37 22.04 1.56
C PHE A 936 -4.34 23.46 0.99
N THR A 937 -4.37 23.60 -0.32
CA THR A 937 -4.37 24.92 -0.97
C THR A 937 -5.72 25.67 -0.79
N ALA A 938 -6.83 24.92 -0.75
CA ALA A 938 -8.16 25.51 -0.56
C ALA A 938 -8.41 25.96 0.88
N ILE A 939 -7.89 25.24 1.87
CA ILE A 939 -8.01 25.60 3.30
C ILE A 939 -7.19 26.86 3.62
N ARG A 940 -6.05 27.05 2.98
CA ARG A 940 -5.25 28.28 3.11
C ARG A 940 -5.93 29.53 2.51
N ARG A 941 -6.74 29.37 1.45
CA ARG A 941 -7.49 30.48 0.83
C ARG A 941 -8.75 30.92 1.59
N ALA A 942 -9.25 30.07 2.47
CA ALA A 942 -10.45 30.37 3.27
C ALA A 942 -10.15 31.02 4.63
N ARG A 943 -8.87 31.19 4.97
CA ARG A 943 -8.42 31.81 6.23
C ARG A 943 -7.57 33.07 6.05
N GLY A 944 -7.45 33.60 4.82
CA GLY A 944 -6.79 34.86 4.51
C GLY A 944 -7.72 35.94 4.05
#